data_b045129f5c569ec2c08130ea7bfbbd04
#
_entry.id   b045129f5c569ec2c08130ea7bfbbd04
#
_cell.length_a   1.000
_cell.length_b   1.000
_cell.length_c   1.000
_cell.angle_alpha   90.00
_cell.angle_beta   90.00
_cell.angle_gamma   90.00
#
_symmetry.space_group_name_H-M   'P 1'
#
loop_
_entity.id
_entity.type
_entity.pdbx_description
1 polymer ?
#
loop_
_entity_poly.entity_id
_entity_poly.type
_entity_poly.pdbx_seq_one_letter_code
_entity_poly.pdbx_strand_id
1 'polypeptide(L)'
;MPTNNGMTPERYQRLTELFEAACERSVDARAAFLDEACAGDDTLRRAVEELLAADQKSRGLLEKSLVGVASTVPGSQIGSYRIEAKLGEGGMGMVFRALDTRLNRPVAIKFLPDDLADAAARRRFQREAQMASSLNHPHILTVHDAGEFEGRQYLVTEFVDGGTLKDWANAEKRAWRQVVELLVGVADGLATAHAAGILHRDIKPENILITRSGYAKLADFGLAKLADDLARKEETGTLTEGRTRPGMVIGTIAYMSPEQASGKPLDARSDVFSFGVMLYEMLAGRKPFAAPTDLELLQTIIHGTPQPLEDDTPPALRAVVEKSLEKDPGDRYQSMREMVVDLRRLARRTEQSRSSDPARAPASGTHIIENTAEAGPKSSPFVWTLATVAGLFVLAFAVYAFVDFRDAPPEARLMSTMVEPPENTSFDFDAGVNLPALSPDGLHIVFGARGTDGKTQLWMRPLDSPAPQPLAGTENARFPFWSPDSRLVAFFADGKLKRINVTGGPALALAEAPNPRGGSWSPQGIIVFAPNNGGALQRVPSDGGTPTPATTLDAHNDYTHSFPWFLPDGRHFLFEDQSQAGINEVTLRIGALDSREVKTVGPANSNGVYSSGHLLYLRENTLMAQPFDENRLVLAGEAQPVAAQVRRALNPTAMAVFSVAREGLLVYDTRLSAGQQLTWFDRNGKSVGALGEASDVFSLEFSPDRKRVATTRLDQNNDIWIYDVLKGLATNFTLSRAVERDTTWSPDGRTIVYRSNAKGPFDLYRKASDGTGDEELLYADGVPKIATSWSPDGRLLLFFRIDPTTQRDIWLLPLAPGVSSKAIPWLVTPFDEFSAKFSPDGRWVTYASNESGQYEIYAAAFPGPGGKRQISTGGGWFPRWREDEKEIFYAGLSGMLIAAEVSAKGASIEVGAVRPLRIPVMPDRPHLYDVSADGQRFLVALPQEQKSSAPLTVVQHWTALLKRK
;
A
#
# COMPACT_ATOMS: atom_id res chain seq x y z
N MET A 1 53.91 2.37 -10.01
CA MET A 1 54.12 3.28 -11.15
C MET A 1 55.16 2.66 -12.06
N PRO A 2 54.83 2.49 -13.33
CA PRO A 2 55.78 2.83 -14.37
C PRO A 2 55.09 3.75 -15.41
N THR A 3 55.92 4.64 -15.86
CA THR A 3 55.78 5.78 -16.76
C THR A 3 55.06 5.52 -18.07
N ASN A 4 54.20 6.47 -18.40
CA ASN A 4 53.56 6.73 -19.69
C ASN A 4 54.60 6.77 -20.85
N ASN A 5 54.72 5.71 -21.62
CA ASN A 5 55.50 5.70 -22.89
C ASN A 5 54.50 5.86 -24.03
N GLY A 6 54.59 6.99 -24.76
CA GLY A 6 53.75 7.38 -25.88
C GLY A 6 53.65 6.29 -26.97
N MET A 7 52.56 5.54 -26.96
CA MET A 7 52.22 4.55 -27.98
C MET A 7 51.55 5.34 -29.13
N THR A 8 52.19 5.29 -30.33
CA THR A 8 51.56 5.93 -31.51
C THR A 8 50.34 5.11 -31.97
N PRO A 9 49.37 5.71 -32.68
CA PRO A 9 48.21 5.00 -33.21
C PRO A 9 48.58 3.77 -34.05
N GLU A 10 49.68 3.87 -34.88
CA GLU A 10 50.14 2.77 -35.69
C GLU A 10 50.71 1.61 -34.84
N ARG A 11 51.37 1.95 -33.70
CA ARG A 11 51.91 0.94 -32.78
C ARG A 11 50.81 0.24 -32.01
N TYR A 12 49.73 0.94 -31.65
CA TYR A 12 48.53 0.36 -31.02
C TYR A 12 47.79 -0.58 -31.98
N GLN A 13 47.64 -0.18 -33.23
CA GLN A 13 47.02 -1.04 -34.26
C GLN A 13 47.82 -2.32 -34.45
N ARG A 14 49.14 -2.23 -34.52
CA ARG A 14 50.02 -3.39 -34.64
C ARG A 14 49.96 -4.32 -33.43
N LEU A 15 49.85 -3.78 -32.22
CA LEU A 15 49.66 -4.54 -30.98
C LEU A 15 48.34 -5.33 -31.03
N THR A 16 47.26 -4.73 -31.50
CA THR A 16 45.93 -5.37 -31.60
C THR A 16 45.94 -6.50 -32.63
N GLU A 17 46.48 -6.25 -33.82
CA GLU A 17 46.65 -7.27 -34.89
C GLU A 17 47.43 -8.49 -34.43
N LEU A 18 48.54 -8.29 -33.73
CA LEU A 18 49.36 -9.35 -33.21
C LEU A 18 48.69 -10.12 -32.06
N PHE A 19 47.98 -9.45 -31.22
CA PHE A 19 47.18 -10.07 -30.13
C PHE A 19 46.10 -10.97 -30.71
N GLU A 20 45.29 -10.49 -31.64
CA GLU A 20 44.23 -11.26 -32.29
C GLU A 20 44.80 -12.48 -33.00
N ALA A 21 45.85 -12.30 -33.80
CA ALA A 21 46.52 -13.38 -34.50
C ALA A 21 47.18 -14.43 -33.56
N ALA A 22 47.62 -14.01 -32.37
CA ALA A 22 48.13 -14.93 -31.35
C ALA A 22 47.00 -15.68 -30.62
N CYS A 23 45.82 -15.06 -30.44
CA CYS A 23 44.66 -15.72 -29.85
C CYS A 23 44.12 -16.88 -30.69
N GLU A 24 44.21 -16.80 -32.02
CA GLU A 24 43.79 -17.85 -32.96
C GLU A 24 44.72 -19.07 -32.99
N ARG A 25 45.90 -19.02 -32.35
CA ARG A 25 46.91 -20.11 -32.35
C ARG A 25 46.87 -20.91 -31.05
N SER A 26 47.31 -22.20 -31.14
CA SER A 26 47.47 -23.02 -29.93
C SER A 26 48.55 -22.45 -29.02
N VAL A 27 48.44 -22.68 -27.71
CA VAL A 27 49.32 -22.13 -26.68
C VAL A 27 50.80 -22.43 -27.00
N ASP A 28 51.09 -23.64 -27.52
CA ASP A 28 52.47 -24.07 -27.88
C ASP A 28 53.02 -23.36 -29.12
N ALA A 29 52.15 -22.90 -30.02
CA ALA A 29 52.54 -22.20 -31.29
C ALA A 29 52.65 -20.67 -31.10
N ARG A 30 52.17 -20.10 -29.99
CA ARG A 30 52.17 -18.64 -29.76
C ARG A 30 53.57 -18.07 -29.59
N ALA A 31 54.46 -18.77 -28.85
CA ALA A 31 55.81 -18.29 -28.58
C ALA A 31 56.61 -18.15 -29.90
N ALA A 32 56.56 -19.15 -30.73
CA ALA A 32 57.29 -19.13 -32.05
C ALA A 32 56.72 -18.06 -33.00
N PHE A 33 55.38 -17.86 -33.00
CA PHE A 33 54.76 -16.81 -33.78
C PHE A 33 55.15 -15.40 -33.31
N LEU A 34 55.18 -15.16 -31.98
CA LEU A 34 55.60 -13.86 -31.43
C LEU A 34 57.08 -13.57 -31.65
N ASP A 35 57.96 -14.61 -31.64
CA ASP A 35 59.38 -14.49 -31.99
C ASP A 35 59.56 -13.98 -33.41
N GLU A 36 58.78 -14.48 -34.36
CA GLU A 36 58.86 -14.09 -35.78
C GLU A 36 58.18 -12.75 -36.07
N ALA A 37 56.98 -12.56 -35.52
CA ALA A 37 56.09 -11.40 -35.82
C ALA A 37 56.46 -10.09 -35.10
N CYS A 38 57.14 -10.15 -33.96
CA CYS A 38 57.70 -9.01 -33.24
C CYS A 38 59.16 -8.67 -33.61
N ALA A 39 59.85 -9.53 -34.32
CA ALA A 39 61.16 -9.37 -34.95
C ALA A 39 62.08 -8.27 -34.37
N GLY A 40 62.52 -8.39 -33.10
CA GLY A 40 63.44 -7.44 -32.46
C GLY A 40 62.80 -6.28 -31.70
N ASP A 41 61.41 -6.16 -31.62
CA ASP A 41 60.73 -5.23 -30.72
C ASP A 41 60.29 -5.96 -29.47
N ASP A 42 61.21 -6.11 -28.51
CA ASP A 42 60.92 -6.73 -27.19
C ASP A 42 59.86 -6.02 -26.37
N THR A 43 59.63 -4.75 -26.64
CA THR A 43 58.59 -3.96 -25.92
C THR A 43 57.19 -4.23 -26.46
N LEU A 44 57.07 -4.42 -27.77
CA LEU A 44 55.83 -4.83 -28.42
C LEU A 44 55.45 -6.27 -28.05
N ARG A 45 56.46 -7.17 -28.08
CA ARG A 45 56.28 -8.56 -27.66
C ARG A 45 55.78 -8.69 -26.25
N ARG A 46 56.39 -7.99 -25.28
CA ARG A 46 55.97 -7.99 -23.88
C ARG A 46 54.54 -7.46 -23.69
N ALA A 47 54.17 -6.43 -24.42
CA ALA A 47 52.81 -5.90 -24.36
C ALA A 47 51.76 -6.91 -24.89
N VAL A 48 52.07 -7.68 -25.96
CA VAL A 48 51.21 -8.76 -26.46
C VAL A 48 51.12 -9.91 -25.45
N GLU A 49 52.23 -10.31 -24.83
CA GLU A 49 52.28 -11.36 -23.82
C GLU A 49 51.50 -10.98 -22.55
N GLU A 50 51.56 -9.72 -22.12
CA GLU A 50 50.75 -9.17 -21.01
C GLU A 50 49.25 -9.22 -21.32
N LEU A 51 48.86 -8.89 -22.54
CA LEU A 51 47.46 -8.99 -22.99
C LEU A 51 46.99 -10.44 -23.05
N LEU A 52 47.82 -11.36 -23.56
CA LEU A 52 47.50 -12.79 -23.57
C LEU A 52 47.39 -13.40 -22.18
N ALA A 53 48.25 -12.98 -21.23
CA ALA A 53 48.18 -13.40 -19.85
C ALA A 53 46.92 -12.84 -19.14
N ALA A 54 46.49 -11.62 -19.46
CA ALA A 54 45.28 -11.04 -18.99
C ALA A 54 44.02 -11.76 -19.54
N ASP A 55 44.04 -12.14 -20.84
CA ASP A 55 42.94 -12.91 -21.46
C ASP A 55 42.87 -14.34 -20.89
N GLN A 56 44.00 -15.02 -20.66
CA GLN A 56 44.01 -16.32 -19.99
C GLN A 56 43.49 -16.25 -18.56
N LYS A 57 43.84 -15.19 -17.82
CA LYS A 57 43.36 -14.97 -16.46
C LYS A 57 41.83 -14.70 -16.43
N SER A 58 41.31 -13.98 -17.43
CA SER A 58 39.87 -13.74 -17.61
C SER A 58 39.14 -15.02 -18.00
N ARG A 59 39.68 -15.86 -18.88
CA ARG A 59 39.15 -17.18 -19.25
C ARG A 59 39.16 -18.17 -18.07
N GLY A 60 40.21 -18.18 -17.26
CA GLY A 60 40.30 -19.00 -16.05
C GLY A 60 39.31 -18.57 -14.93
N LEU A 61 38.92 -17.30 -14.89
CA LEU A 61 37.83 -16.81 -14.06
C LEU A 61 36.46 -17.23 -14.60
N LEU A 62 36.28 -17.22 -15.91
CA LEU A 62 35.06 -17.72 -16.60
C LEU A 62 34.93 -19.24 -16.43
N GLU A 63 35.99 -20.04 -16.47
CA GLU A 63 35.92 -21.49 -16.22
C GLU A 63 35.59 -21.81 -14.75
N LYS A 64 36.10 -21.04 -13.79
CA LYS A 64 35.69 -21.16 -12.38
C LYS A 64 34.23 -20.75 -12.16
N SER A 65 33.72 -19.77 -12.90
CA SER A 65 32.29 -19.35 -12.89
C SER A 65 31.39 -20.44 -13.50
N LEU A 66 31.87 -21.19 -14.51
CA LEU A 66 31.14 -22.28 -15.16
C LEU A 66 30.99 -23.53 -14.27
N VAL A 67 31.89 -23.77 -13.30
CA VAL A 67 31.80 -24.94 -12.39
C VAL A 67 30.64 -24.75 -11.39
N GLY A 68 30.29 -23.53 -11.02
CA GLY A 68 29.07 -23.25 -10.19
C GLY A 68 27.75 -23.29 -10.98
N VAL A 69 27.78 -23.20 -12.30
CA VAL A 69 26.62 -23.28 -13.21
C VAL A 69 26.22 -24.72 -13.55
N ALA A 70 27.11 -25.68 -13.35
CA ALA A 70 26.86 -27.10 -13.65
C ALA A 70 25.73 -27.72 -12.78
N SER A 71 25.29 -27.07 -11.69
CA SER A 71 24.18 -27.52 -10.84
C SER A 71 22.79 -26.99 -11.28
N THR A 72 22.71 -26.00 -12.21
CA THR A 72 21.41 -25.45 -12.68
C THR A 72 21.05 -26.01 -14.07
N VAL A 73 20.91 -27.34 -14.14
CA VAL A 73 20.48 -28.05 -15.37
C VAL A 73 18.95 -28.14 -15.38
N PRO A 74 18.28 -28.18 -16.56
CA PRO A 74 16.87 -28.51 -16.63
C PRO A 74 16.53 -29.77 -15.80
N GLY A 75 15.56 -29.63 -14.87
CA GLY A 75 15.22 -30.64 -13.85
C GLY A 75 15.75 -30.34 -12.45
N SER A 76 16.69 -29.41 -12.25
CA SER A 76 17.15 -29.00 -10.93
C SER A 76 16.06 -28.30 -10.15
N GLN A 77 16.11 -28.41 -8.81
CA GLN A 77 15.12 -27.79 -7.93
C GLN A 77 15.79 -26.71 -7.05
N ILE A 78 15.21 -25.52 -7.04
CA ILE A 78 15.63 -24.37 -6.26
C ILE A 78 14.47 -24.04 -5.32
N GLY A 79 14.56 -24.50 -4.07
CA GLY A 79 13.42 -24.39 -3.16
C GLY A 79 12.15 -25.04 -3.72
N SER A 80 11.09 -24.25 -3.93
CA SER A 80 9.83 -24.69 -4.53
C SER A 80 9.80 -24.61 -6.08
N TYR A 81 10.90 -24.21 -6.72
CA TYR A 81 10.95 -23.95 -8.15
C TYR A 81 11.73 -25.05 -8.88
N ARG A 82 11.13 -25.67 -9.88
CA ARG A 82 11.79 -26.66 -10.75
C ARG A 82 12.18 -26.01 -12.06
N ILE A 83 13.49 -25.98 -12.38
CA ILE A 83 14.01 -25.43 -13.63
C ILE A 83 13.56 -26.26 -14.82
N GLU A 84 12.98 -25.61 -15.83
CA GLU A 84 12.52 -26.25 -17.06
C GLU A 84 13.45 -25.99 -18.25
N ALA A 85 13.85 -24.72 -18.46
CA ALA A 85 14.69 -24.32 -19.58
C ALA A 85 15.45 -23.02 -19.28
N LYS A 86 16.62 -22.84 -19.92
CA LYS A 86 17.33 -21.56 -19.97
C LYS A 86 16.65 -20.65 -21.00
N LEU A 87 16.27 -19.43 -20.61
CA LEU A 87 15.65 -18.42 -21.49
C LEU A 87 16.65 -17.48 -22.13
N GLY A 88 17.72 -17.11 -21.38
CA GLY A 88 18.73 -16.20 -21.88
C GLY A 88 19.88 -16.02 -20.90
N GLU A 89 20.95 -15.42 -21.40
CA GLU A 89 22.16 -15.02 -20.68
C GLU A 89 22.61 -13.66 -21.18
N GLY A 90 23.03 -12.76 -20.30
CA GLY A 90 23.51 -11.44 -20.65
C GLY A 90 24.32 -10.80 -19.53
N GLY A 91 24.77 -9.57 -19.73
CA GLY A 91 25.59 -8.83 -18.75
C GLY A 91 24.95 -8.65 -17.36
N MET A 92 23.63 -8.88 -17.22
CA MET A 92 22.88 -8.81 -15.95
C MET A 92 22.56 -10.19 -15.36
N GLY A 93 23.18 -11.28 -15.84
CA GLY A 93 22.98 -12.63 -15.32
C GLY A 93 22.25 -13.59 -16.26
N MET A 94 21.83 -14.73 -15.70
CA MET A 94 21.16 -15.81 -16.43
C MET A 94 19.69 -15.87 -16.05
N VAL A 95 18.80 -16.09 -17.04
CA VAL A 95 17.36 -16.21 -16.84
C VAL A 95 16.92 -17.62 -17.23
N PHE A 96 16.16 -18.26 -16.35
CA PHE A 96 15.57 -19.58 -16.56
C PHE A 96 14.05 -19.53 -16.48
N ARG A 97 13.40 -20.34 -17.29
CA ARG A 97 12.01 -20.73 -17.06
C ARG A 97 11.96 -21.82 -16.01
N ALA A 98 11.06 -21.69 -15.05
CA ALA A 98 10.84 -22.67 -14.00
C ALA A 98 9.35 -22.88 -13.72
N LEU A 99 9.00 -23.97 -13.08
CA LEU A 99 7.68 -24.24 -12.56
C LEU A 99 7.68 -24.03 -11.03
N ASP A 100 6.85 -23.11 -10.54
CA ASP A 100 6.51 -23.03 -9.11
C ASP A 100 5.67 -24.28 -8.75
N THR A 101 6.28 -25.26 -8.06
CA THR A 101 5.63 -26.54 -7.74
C THR A 101 4.57 -26.44 -6.66
N ARG A 102 4.51 -25.34 -5.89
CA ARG A 102 3.48 -25.09 -4.87
C ARG A 102 2.20 -24.51 -5.46
N LEU A 103 2.35 -23.59 -6.44
CA LEU A 103 1.23 -22.90 -7.08
C LEU A 103 0.93 -23.43 -8.49
N ASN A 104 1.73 -24.40 -8.96
CA ASN A 104 1.63 -25.04 -10.28
C ASN A 104 1.54 -24.01 -11.44
N ARG A 105 2.42 -22.99 -11.43
CA ARG A 105 2.47 -21.93 -12.43
C ARG A 105 3.87 -21.73 -13.00
N PRO A 106 4.02 -21.35 -14.29
CA PRO A 106 5.31 -20.99 -14.85
C PRO A 106 5.80 -19.66 -14.26
N VAL A 107 7.10 -19.59 -13.98
CA VAL A 107 7.81 -18.40 -13.48
C VAL A 107 9.12 -18.22 -14.25
N ALA A 108 9.68 -17.01 -14.22
CA ALA A 108 11.05 -16.77 -14.67
C ALA A 108 11.95 -16.55 -13.45
N ILE A 109 13.13 -17.19 -13.44
CA ILE A 109 14.13 -17.04 -12.38
C ILE A 109 15.36 -16.40 -12.99
N LYS A 110 15.72 -15.21 -12.51
CA LYS A 110 16.91 -14.47 -12.94
C LYS A 110 17.97 -14.56 -11.86
N PHE A 111 19.11 -15.20 -12.18
CA PHE A 111 20.31 -15.20 -11.34
C PHE A 111 21.16 -13.99 -11.66
N LEU A 112 21.64 -13.34 -10.61
CA LEU A 112 22.54 -12.20 -10.74
C LEU A 112 24.00 -12.64 -10.91
N PRO A 113 24.86 -11.80 -11.49
CA PRO A 113 26.28 -12.08 -11.62
C PRO A 113 26.96 -12.26 -10.24
N ASP A 114 28.06 -13.03 -10.22
CA ASP A 114 28.81 -13.38 -9.01
C ASP A 114 29.52 -12.19 -8.33
N ASP A 115 29.68 -11.05 -9.02
CA ASP A 115 30.33 -9.83 -8.52
C ASP A 115 29.60 -9.18 -7.31
N LEU A 116 28.43 -9.69 -6.92
CA LEU A 116 27.67 -9.26 -5.75
C LEU A 116 28.06 -9.99 -4.45
N ALA A 117 29.32 -10.40 -4.31
CA ALA A 117 29.80 -11.14 -3.14
C ALA A 117 29.81 -10.32 -1.83
N ASP A 118 29.71 -8.97 -1.89
CA ASP A 118 29.69 -8.11 -0.71
C ASP A 118 28.31 -8.10 -0.01
N ALA A 119 28.34 -8.24 1.33
CA ALA A 119 27.14 -8.23 2.17
C ALA A 119 26.31 -6.91 2.06
N ALA A 120 26.94 -5.79 1.69
CA ALA A 120 26.25 -4.53 1.47
C ALA A 120 25.52 -4.50 0.11
N ALA A 121 26.08 -5.14 -0.93
CA ALA A 121 25.45 -5.29 -2.22
C ALA A 121 24.21 -6.21 -2.16
N ARG A 122 24.31 -7.32 -1.41
CA ARG A 122 23.17 -8.23 -1.17
C ARG A 122 22.00 -7.55 -0.47
N ARG A 123 22.27 -6.74 0.58
CA ARG A 123 21.21 -5.97 1.28
C ARG A 123 20.56 -4.92 0.40
N ARG A 124 21.32 -4.27 -0.50
CA ARG A 124 20.76 -3.32 -1.47
C ARG A 124 19.87 -4.02 -2.48
N PHE A 125 20.33 -5.15 -3.05
CA PHE A 125 19.53 -5.97 -3.95
C PHE A 125 18.20 -6.39 -3.32
N GLN A 126 18.23 -6.91 -2.09
CA GLN A 126 16.99 -7.29 -1.39
C GLN A 126 16.03 -6.10 -1.22
N ARG A 127 16.55 -4.90 -0.90
CA ARG A 127 15.73 -3.68 -0.83
C ARG A 127 15.13 -3.29 -2.19
N GLU A 128 15.91 -3.34 -3.25
CA GLU A 128 15.42 -3.00 -4.59
C GLU A 128 14.42 -4.03 -5.11
N ALA A 129 14.65 -5.32 -4.86
CA ALA A 129 13.69 -6.37 -5.13
C ALA A 129 12.38 -6.18 -4.34
N GLN A 130 12.48 -5.77 -3.09
CA GLN A 130 11.34 -5.46 -2.23
C GLN A 130 10.57 -4.21 -2.72
N MET A 131 11.28 -3.15 -3.14
CA MET A 131 10.65 -1.99 -3.76
C MET A 131 9.97 -2.35 -5.08
N ALA A 132 10.62 -3.13 -5.95
CA ALA A 132 10.04 -3.60 -7.20
C ALA A 132 8.81 -4.49 -6.96
N SER A 133 8.83 -5.34 -5.92
CA SER A 133 7.68 -6.20 -5.56
C SER A 133 6.49 -5.42 -5.02
N SER A 134 6.70 -4.20 -4.53
CA SER A 134 5.62 -3.31 -4.08
C SER A 134 4.84 -2.65 -5.23
N LEU A 135 5.40 -2.67 -6.45
CA LEU A 135 4.76 -2.11 -7.64
C LEU A 135 3.76 -3.12 -8.20
N ASN A 136 2.48 -2.85 -8.05
CA ASN A 136 1.41 -3.65 -8.66
C ASN A 136 0.73 -2.86 -9.77
N HIS A 137 1.10 -3.15 -11.02
CA HIS A 137 0.54 -2.51 -12.20
C HIS A 137 0.51 -3.51 -13.37
N PRO A 138 -0.54 -3.56 -14.20
CA PRO A 138 -0.66 -4.54 -15.29
C PRO A 138 0.51 -4.48 -16.29
N HIS A 139 1.11 -3.32 -16.47
CA HIS A 139 2.27 -3.09 -17.36
C HIS A 139 3.63 -3.05 -16.64
N ILE A 140 3.71 -3.52 -15.40
CA ILE A 140 4.96 -3.75 -14.68
C ILE A 140 5.10 -5.24 -14.44
N LEU A 141 6.31 -5.79 -14.63
CA LEU A 141 6.59 -7.20 -14.38
C LEU A 141 6.47 -7.51 -12.88
N THR A 142 5.63 -8.47 -12.54
CA THR A 142 5.38 -8.84 -11.14
C THR A 142 6.55 -9.64 -10.57
N VAL A 143 7.13 -9.18 -9.47
CA VAL A 143 8.11 -9.92 -8.68
C VAL A 143 7.37 -10.80 -7.68
N HIS A 144 7.66 -12.11 -7.70
CA HIS A 144 7.02 -13.10 -6.84
C HIS A 144 7.85 -13.48 -5.63
N ASP A 145 9.18 -13.52 -5.78
CA ASP A 145 10.09 -13.95 -4.73
C ASP A 145 11.52 -13.48 -5.02
N ALA A 146 12.36 -13.44 -4.00
CA ALA A 146 13.79 -13.18 -4.12
C ALA A 146 14.52 -14.01 -3.07
N GLY A 147 15.64 -14.63 -3.45
CA GLY A 147 16.37 -15.53 -2.56
C GLY A 147 17.83 -15.70 -2.92
N GLU A 148 18.46 -16.64 -2.23
CA GLU A 148 19.85 -17.04 -2.45
C GLU A 148 19.93 -18.55 -2.68
N PHE A 149 20.67 -18.96 -3.70
CA PHE A 149 20.93 -20.36 -3.99
C PHE A 149 22.41 -20.53 -4.35
N GLU A 150 23.11 -21.40 -3.64
CA GLU A 150 24.57 -21.64 -3.78
C GLU A 150 25.43 -20.35 -3.74
N GLY A 151 25.05 -19.40 -2.88
CA GLY A 151 25.77 -18.13 -2.74
C GLY A 151 25.39 -17.06 -3.78
N ARG A 152 24.50 -17.37 -4.72
CA ARG A 152 24.02 -16.45 -5.77
C ARG A 152 22.63 -15.92 -5.45
N GLN A 153 22.43 -14.64 -5.60
CA GLN A 153 21.12 -14.03 -5.49
C GLN A 153 20.26 -14.32 -6.71
N TYR A 154 18.99 -14.65 -6.52
CA TYR A 154 18.04 -14.82 -7.60
C TYR A 154 16.74 -14.03 -7.36
N LEU A 155 16.10 -13.68 -8.44
CA LEU A 155 14.79 -13.02 -8.46
C LEU A 155 13.80 -13.91 -9.22
N VAL A 156 12.61 -14.14 -8.64
CA VAL A 156 11.53 -14.88 -9.29
C VAL A 156 10.45 -13.89 -9.73
N THR A 157 10.12 -13.93 -11.01
CA THR A 157 9.08 -13.07 -11.58
C THR A 157 8.01 -13.89 -12.30
N GLU A 158 6.90 -13.25 -12.65
CA GLU A 158 5.96 -13.85 -13.60
C GLU A 158 6.68 -14.18 -14.91
N PHE A 159 6.25 -15.25 -15.56
CA PHE A 159 6.78 -15.65 -16.88
C PHE A 159 5.96 -15.00 -17.99
N VAL A 160 6.64 -14.26 -18.88
CA VAL A 160 6.03 -13.60 -20.04
C VAL A 160 6.48 -14.33 -21.31
N ASP A 161 5.54 -14.73 -22.16
CA ASP A 161 5.70 -15.79 -23.18
C ASP A 161 5.84 -15.29 -24.63
N GLY A 162 5.88 -13.97 -24.87
CA GLY A 162 5.87 -13.41 -26.23
C GLY A 162 7.17 -12.71 -26.67
N GLY A 163 8.24 -12.73 -25.85
CA GLY A 163 9.52 -12.10 -26.17
C GLY A 163 9.64 -10.65 -25.75
N THR A 164 10.62 -9.93 -26.30
CA THR A 164 10.91 -8.52 -26.00
C THR A 164 10.24 -7.55 -26.99
N LEU A 165 10.15 -6.27 -26.64
CA LEU A 165 9.74 -5.21 -27.57
C LEU A 165 10.68 -5.13 -28.79
N LYS A 166 11.95 -5.43 -28.61
CA LYS A 166 12.92 -5.51 -29.70
C LYS A 166 12.57 -6.61 -30.69
N ASP A 167 12.23 -7.80 -30.20
CA ASP A 167 11.81 -8.94 -31.03
C ASP A 167 10.52 -8.62 -31.77
N TRP A 168 9.58 -7.99 -31.07
CA TRP A 168 8.29 -7.55 -31.65
C TRP A 168 8.46 -6.52 -32.77
N ALA A 169 9.38 -5.56 -32.61
CA ALA A 169 9.68 -4.55 -33.61
C ALA A 169 10.43 -5.12 -34.82
N ASN A 170 11.34 -6.08 -34.61
CA ASN A 170 12.11 -6.72 -35.66
C ASN A 170 11.30 -7.71 -36.49
N ALA A 171 10.20 -8.25 -35.96
CA ALA A 171 9.38 -9.26 -36.66
C ALA A 171 8.65 -8.68 -37.89
N GLU A 172 8.20 -7.41 -37.83
CA GLU A 172 7.57 -6.72 -38.94
C GLU A 172 7.55 -5.20 -38.70
N LYS A 173 7.49 -4.38 -39.77
CA LYS A 173 7.32 -2.93 -39.67
C LYS A 173 5.95 -2.62 -39.04
N ARG A 174 5.94 -1.93 -37.90
CA ARG A 174 4.72 -1.60 -37.16
C ARG A 174 4.15 -0.25 -37.56
N ALA A 175 2.82 -0.14 -37.65
CA ALA A 175 2.18 1.15 -37.80
C ALA A 175 2.31 1.95 -36.49
N TRP A 176 2.48 3.28 -36.59
CA TRP A 176 2.64 4.16 -35.43
C TRP A 176 1.55 3.96 -34.36
N ARG A 177 0.33 3.61 -34.75
CA ARG A 177 -0.79 3.33 -33.85
C ARG A 177 -0.54 2.12 -32.96
N GLN A 178 -0.09 1.03 -33.53
CA GLN A 178 0.24 -0.20 -32.80
C GLN A 178 1.37 0.07 -31.79
N VAL A 179 2.34 0.93 -32.17
CA VAL A 179 3.42 1.36 -31.27
C VAL A 179 2.87 2.18 -30.10
N VAL A 180 2.01 3.17 -30.35
CA VAL A 180 1.42 4.03 -29.33
C VAL A 180 0.49 3.23 -28.40
N GLU A 181 -0.41 2.40 -28.97
CA GLU A 181 -1.32 1.56 -28.17
C GLU A 181 -0.58 0.61 -27.23
N LEU A 182 0.52 0.03 -27.70
CA LEU A 182 1.35 -0.86 -26.89
C LEU A 182 2.09 -0.09 -25.78
N LEU A 183 2.73 1.03 -26.12
CA LEU A 183 3.63 1.76 -25.23
C LEU A 183 2.91 2.69 -24.25
N VAL A 184 1.67 3.08 -24.49
CA VAL A 184 0.89 3.91 -23.57
C VAL A 184 0.69 3.21 -22.21
N GLY A 185 0.54 1.89 -22.20
CA GLY A 185 0.45 1.12 -20.98
C GLY A 185 1.78 1.05 -20.20
N VAL A 186 2.90 0.93 -20.93
CA VAL A 186 4.25 0.98 -20.34
C VAL A 186 4.53 2.35 -19.72
N ALA A 187 4.15 3.43 -20.43
CA ALA A 187 4.25 4.79 -19.89
C ALA A 187 3.41 4.99 -18.62
N ASP A 188 2.22 4.39 -18.54
CA ASP A 188 1.36 4.42 -17.34
C ASP A 188 1.98 3.64 -16.18
N GLY A 189 2.63 2.49 -16.47
CA GLY A 189 3.43 1.74 -15.50
C GLY A 189 4.59 2.59 -14.95
N LEU A 190 5.34 3.28 -15.81
CA LEU A 190 6.39 4.21 -15.40
C LEU A 190 5.85 5.37 -14.56
N ALA A 191 4.71 5.95 -14.94
CA ALA A 191 4.07 7.01 -14.15
C ALA A 191 3.69 6.52 -12.74
N THR A 192 3.27 5.25 -12.62
CA THR A 192 2.97 4.61 -11.34
C THR A 192 4.24 4.39 -10.51
N ALA A 193 5.33 3.93 -11.12
CA ALA A 193 6.62 3.77 -10.44
C ALA A 193 7.18 5.12 -9.95
N HIS A 194 7.11 6.16 -10.78
CA HIS A 194 7.53 7.52 -10.41
C HIS A 194 6.72 8.10 -9.25
N ALA A 195 5.42 7.84 -9.21
CA ALA A 195 4.55 8.23 -8.08
C ALA A 195 4.93 7.53 -6.77
N ALA A 196 5.50 6.32 -6.85
CA ALA A 196 6.07 5.59 -5.72
C ALA A 196 7.54 5.98 -5.40
N GLY A 197 8.10 6.99 -6.07
CA GLY A 197 9.48 7.44 -5.89
C GLY A 197 10.53 6.53 -6.51
N ILE A 198 10.14 5.59 -7.38
CA ILE A 198 11.02 4.60 -8.00
C ILE A 198 11.33 5.03 -9.44
N LEU A 199 12.62 5.22 -9.75
CA LEU A 199 13.12 5.50 -11.09
C LEU A 199 13.58 4.20 -11.75
N HIS A 200 13.32 4.04 -13.04
CA HIS A 200 13.74 2.84 -13.79
C HIS A 200 15.22 2.86 -14.19
N ARG A 201 15.70 3.98 -14.76
CA ARG A 201 17.10 4.28 -15.12
C ARG A 201 17.73 3.48 -16.26
N ASP A 202 17.06 2.43 -16.75
CA ASP A 202 17.52 1.58 -17.87
C ASP A 202 16.35 1.21 -18.80
N ILE A 203 15.63 2.23 -19.30
CA ILE A 203 14.53 2.05 -20.25
C ILE A 203 15.08 1.79 -21.64
N LYS A 204 14.79 0.59 -22.17
CA LYS A 204 15.19 0.14 -23.50
C LYS A 204 14.26 -0.99 -23.98
N PRO A 205 14.23 -1.30 -25.28
CA PRO A 205 13.34 -2.33 -25.85
C PRO A 205 13.53 -3.74 -25.27
N GLU A 206 14.74 -4.08 -24.82
CA GLU A 206 15.04 -5.37 -24.21
C GLU A 206 14.40 -5.55 -22.83
N ASN A 207 14.13 -4.45 -22.11
CA ASN A 207 13.53 -4.45 -20.78
C ASN A 207 11.99 -4.33 -20.82
N ILE A 208 11.38 -4.41 -22.01
CA ILE A 208 9.93 -4.46 -22.18
C ILE A 208 9.57 -5.81 -22.78
N LEU A 209 8.85 -6.62 -21.98
CA LEU A 209 8.39 -7.93 -22.35
C LEU A 209 6.97 -7.87 -22.92
N ILE A 210 6.69 -8.65 -23.94
CA ILE A 210 5.37 -8.68 -24.59
C ILE A 210 4.77 -10.07 -24.39
N THR A 211 3.51 -10.12 -23.97
CA THR A 211 2.75 -11.37 -23.88
C THR A 211 2.25 -11.79 -25.28
N ARG A 212 1.93 -13.05 -25.48
CA ARG A 212 1.29 -13.52 -26.73
C ARG A 212 -0.05 -12.85 -27.02
N SER A 213 -0.72 -12.34 -25.99
CA SER A 213 -1.94 -11.55 -26.12
C SER A 213 -1.71 -10.10 -26.52
N GLY A 214 -0.44 -9.66 -26.74
CA GLY A 214 -0.10 -8.30 -27.18
C GLY A 214 -0.02 -7.29 -26.03
N TYR A 215 0.15 -7.73 -24.78
CA TYR A 215 0.29 -6.86 -23.60
C TYR A 215 1.77 -6.62 -23.32
N ALA A 216 2.18 -5.35 -23.13
CA ALA A 216 3.56 -5.00 -22.80
C ALA A 216 3.75 -4.87 -21.28
N LYS A 217 4.87 -5.36 -20.75
CA LYS A 217 5.26 -5.28 -19.34
C LYS A 217 6.69 -4.77 -19.21
N LEU A 218 6.90 -3.78 -18.37
CA LEU A 218 8.20 -3.20 -18.05
C LEU A 218 8.92 -4.06 -17.00
N ALA A 219 10.14 -4.48 -17.31
CA ALA A 219 10.97 -5.36 -16.49
C ALA A 219 12.25 -4.64 -16.03
N ASP A 220 12.94 -5.21 -15.05
CA ASP A 220 14.28 -4.81 -14.60
C ASP A 220 14.40 -3.40 -14.01
N PHE A 221 13.53 -3.03 -13.10
CA PHE A 221 13.63 -1.79 -12.31
C PHE A 221 14.92 -1.75 -11.47
N GLY A 222 15.71 -0.67 -11.63
CA GLY A 222 16.76 -0.27 -10.69
C GLY A 222 18.00 -1.16 -10.54
N LEU A 223 18.01 -2.38 -11.08
CA LEU A 223 19.10 -3.35 -10.92
C LEU A 223 20.46 -2.88 -11.54
N ALA A 224 20.43 -1.92 -12.46
CA ALA A 224 21.63 -1.38 -13.11
C ALA A 224 22.51 -0.52 -12.16
N LYS A 225 21.92 0.12 -11.15
CA LYS A 225 22.65 0.98 -10.19
C LYS A 225 23.58 0.19 -9.27
N LEU A 226 23.29 -1.08 -9.01
CA LEU A 226 24.13 -1.95 -8.18
C LEU A 226 25.53 -2.14 -8.79
N ALA A 227 25.63 -2.23 -10.11
CA ALA A 227 26.91 -2.37 -10.82
C ALA A 227 27.71 -1.05 -10.84
N ASP A 228 27.07 0.10 -11.01
CA ASP A 228 27.73 1.41 -11.09
C ASP A 228 28.20 1.95 -9.74
N ASP A 229 27.44 1.76 -8.65
CA ASP A 229 27.85 2.19 -7.30
C ASP A 229 28.96 1.32 -6.70
N LEU A 230 29.12 0.08 -7.16
CA LEU A 230 30.26 -0.77 -6.83
C LEU A 230 31.54 -0.30 -7.52
N ALA A 231 31.45 0.12 -8.77
CA ALA A 231 32.58 0.66 -9.52
C ALA A 231 33.12 1.98 -8.94
N ARG A 232 32.25 2.81 -8.33
CA ARG A 232 32.63 4.12 -7.74
C ARG A 232 33.22 4.04 -6.34
N LYS A 233 33.02 2.97 -5.57
CA LYS A 233 33.56 2.82 -4.20
C LYS A 233 34.98 2.27 -4.11
N GLU A 234 35.51 1.69 -5.18
CA GLU A 234 36.90 1.26 -5.20
C GLU A 234 37.92 2.37 -5.54
N GLU A 235 37.41 3.59 -5.89
CA GLU A 235 38.26 4.76 -6.22
C GLU A 235 38.03 5.94 -5.28
N THR A 236 38.42 5.84 -4.02
CA THR A 236 38.82 7.02 -3.23
C THR A 236 40.27 7.38 -3.57
N GLY A 237 40.43 8.12 -4.64
CA GLY A 237 41.75 8.61 -5.07
C GLY A 237 41.67 9.29 -6.43
N THR A 238 41.54 10.64 -6.42
CA THR A 238 41.83 11.57 -7.53
C THR A 238 41.16 11.32 -8.88
N LEU A 239 40.27 12.24 -9.25
CA LEU A 239 39.75 12.51 -10.59
C LEU A 239 40.91 12.63 -11.62
N THR A 240 41.06 11.65 -12.48
CA THR A 240 41.66 11.83 -13.80
C THR A 240 41.22 10.70 -14.73
N GLU A 241 40.55 11.08 -15.82
CA GLU A 241 40.45 10.48 -17.16
C GLU A 241 40.24 8.97 -17.32
N GLY A 242 39.03 8.62 -17.79
CA GLY A 242 38.79 7.66 -18.84
C GLY A 242 39.26 6.24 -18.65
N ARG A 243 38.42 5.37 -18.00
CA ARG A 243 38.49 3.91 -18.28
C ARG A 243 37.09 3.32 -18.34
N THR A 244 36.54 3.26 -19.55
CA THR A 244 35.46 2.30 -19.90
C THR A 244 36.07 0.89 -19.85
N ARG A 245 35.49 0.02 -19.00
CA ARG A 245 35.84 -1.42 -18.99
C ARG A 245 35.49 -2.04 -20.34
N PRO A 246 36.36 -2.87 -20.96
CA PRO A 246 36.00 -3.68 -22.14
C PRO A 246 34.98 -4.74 -21.69
N GLY A 247 33.77 -4.66 -22.20
CA GLY A 247 32.67 -5.59 -21.90
C GLY A 247 31.32 -4.96 -21.63
N MET A 248 31.21 -3.62 -21.54
CA MET A 248 29.90 -2.93 -21.52
C MET A 248 29.32 -3.03 -22.93
N VAL A 249 28.24 -3.79 -23.07
CA VAL A 249 27.55 -4.03 -24.35
C VAL A 249 27.19 -2.69 -24.97
N ILE A 250 27.72 -2.44 -26.18
CA ILE A 250 27.57 -1.24 -27.05
C ILE A 250 26.10 -0.71 -27.20
N GLY A 251 25.11 -1.43 -26.68
CA GLY A 251 23.69 -1.08 -26.86
C GLY A 251 23.06 -0.17 -25.81
N THR A 252 23.56 -0.11 -24.58
CA THR A 252 22.86 0.54 -23.44
C THR A 252 23.05 2.06 -23.41
N ILE A 253 24.19 2.57 -23.85
CA ILE A 253 24.52 4.01 -23.84
C ILE A 253 23.54 4.82 -24.67
N ALA A 254 23.05 4.28 -25.77
CA ALA A 254 22.17 5.00 -26.72
C ALA A 254 20.81 5.46 -26.15
N TYR A 255 20.37 4.94 -25.01
CA TYR A 255 19.12 5.30 -24.33
C TYR A 255 19.33 6.20 -23.11
N MET A 256 20.57 6.53 -22.77
CA MET A 256 20.89 7.39 -21.62
C MET A 256 20.34 8.80 -21.83
N SER A 257 19.85 9.42 -20.77
CA SER A 257 19.53 10.83 -20.75
C SER A 257 20.78 11.71 -20.68
N PRO A 258 20.74 12.99 -21.10
CA PRO A 258 21.86 13.91 -20.99
C PRO A 258 22.42 14.02 -19.58
N GLU A 259 21.59 13.98 -18.55
CA GLU A 259 21.99 13.98 -17.15
C GLU A 259 22.67 12.68 -16.74
N GLN A 260 22.24 11.52 -17.24
CA GLN A 260 22.93 10.23 -17.02
C GLN A 260 24.31 10.25 -17.68
N ALA A 261 24.35 10.70 -18.94
CA ALA A 261 25.62 10.83 -19.70
C ALA A 261 26.61 11.80 -19.08
N SER A 262 26.11 12.82 -18.36
CA SER A 262 26.92 13.84 -17.66
C SER A 262 27.19 13.51 -16.18
N GLY A 263 26.69 12.41 -15.64
CA GLY A 263 26.83 12.05 -14.22
C GLY A 263 26.11 12.98 -13.24
N LYS A 264 25.08 13.70 -13.69
CA LYS A 264 24.27 14.61 -12.87
C LYS A 264 23.20 13.86 -12.06
N PRO A 265 22.64 14.45 -10.99
CA PRO A 265 21.51 13.86 -10.27
C PRO A 265 20.33 13.55 -11.21
N LEU A 266 19.69 12.39 -11.00
CA LEU A 266 18.61 11.88 -11.83
C LEU A 266 17.26 12.07 -11.15
N ASP A 267 16.24 12.40 -11.93
CA ASP A 267 14.84 12.41 -11.52
C ASP A 267 13.94 11.73 -12.58
N ALA A 268 12.62 11.76 -12.40
CA ALA A 268 11.64 11.13 -13.29
C ALA A 268 11.75 11.59 -14.75
N ARG A 269 12.28 12.79 -15.01
CA ARG A 269 12.47 13.34 -16.35
C ARG A 269 13.61 12.69 -17.12
N SER A 270 14.52 12.00 -16.43
CA SER A 270 15.53 11.13 -17.07
C SER A 270 14.88 9.91 -17.73
N ASP A 271 13.93 9.28 -17.06
CA ASP A 271 13.15 8.17 -17.62
C ASP A 271 12.24 8.63 -18.77
N VAL A 272 11.70 9.87 -18.69
CA VAL A 272 10.94 10.50 -19.81
C VAL A 272 11.80 10.58 -21.07
N PHE A 273 13.04 11.03 -20.94
CA PHE A 273 13.97 11.10 -22.08
C PHE A 273 14.27 9.71 -22.66
N SER A 274 14.63 8.75 -21.83
CA SER A 274 14.92 7.37 -22.25
C SER A 274 13.71 6.70 -22.91
N PHE A 275 12.50 6.94 -22.40
CA PHE A 275 11.26 6.50 -23.03
C PHE A 275 11.04 7.19 -24.40
N GLY A 276 11.36 8.48 -24.51
CA GLY A 276 11.33 9.23 -25.76
C GLY A 276 12.27 8.66 -26.82
N VAL A 277 13.50 8.29 -26.43
CA VAL A 277 14.47 7.61 -27.32
C VAL A 277 13.91 6.29 -27.84
N MET A 278 13.35 5.49 -26.96
CA MET A 278 12.73 4.21 -27.30
C MET A 278 11.50 4.40 -28.23
N LEU A 279 10.64 5.34 -27.91
CA LEU A 279 9.46 5.66 -28.74
C LEU A 279 9.89 6.13 -30.14
N TYR A 280 10.91 6.99 -30.23
CA TYR A 280 11.48 7.42 -31.50
C TYR A 280 11.99 6.20 -32.30
N GLU A 281 12.76 5.31 -31.69
CA GLU A 281 13.29 4.12 -32.37
C GLU A 281 12.19 3.19 -32.88
N MET A 282 11.13 2.99 -32.11
CA MET A 282 9.97 2.17 -32.54
C MET A 282 9.21 2.78 -33.71
N LEU A 283 9.21 4.11 -33.84
CA LEU A 283 8.53 4.83 -34.94
C LEU A 283 9.43 4.92 -36.19
N ALA A 284 10.72 5.22 -36.01
CA ALA A 284 11.65 5.50 -37.10
C ALA A 284 12.44 4.25 -37.57
N GLY A 285 12.45 3.16 -36.80
CA GLY A 285 13.30 1.98 -37.05
C GLY A 285 14.80 2.26 -36.89
N ARG A 286 15.17 3.43 -36.33
CA ARG A 286 16.56 3.87 -36.08
C ARG A 286 16.60 4.71 -34.82
N LYS A 287 17.75 4.77 -34.16
CA LYS A 287 17.94 5.58 -32.94
C LYS A 287 18.03 7.08 -33.26
N PRO A 288 17.56 7.98 -32.37
CA PRO A 288 17.63 9.43 -32.60
C PRO A 288 19.05 9.97 -32.54
N PHE A 289 19.95 9.30 -31.81
CA PHE A 289 21.36 9.64 -31.64
C PHE A 289 22.20 8.45 -32.05
N ALA A 290 23.17 8.67 -32.94
CA ALA A 290 24.14 7.66 -33.39
C ALA A 290 25.50 8.31 -33.65
N ALA A 291 26.57 7.62 -33.27
CA ALA A 291 27.93 8.03 -33.52
C ALA A 291 28.84 6.81 -33.64
N PRO A 292 30.02 6.92 -34.28
CA PRO A 292 30.97 5.81 -34.48
C PRO A 292 31.59 5.26 -33.17
N THR A 293 31.76 6.11 -32.17
CA THR A 293 32.35 5.76 -30.87
C THR A 293 31.41 6.09 -29.70
N ASP A 294 31.55 5.37 -28.58
CA ASP A 294 30.76 5.62 -27.37
C ASP A 294 30.93 7.04 -26.82
N LEU A 295 32.16 7.60 -26.89
CA LEU A 295 32.45 8.96 -26.44
C LEU A 295 31.73 9.99 -27.31
N GLU A 296 31.77 9.84 -28.62
CA GLU A 296 31.03 10.70 -29.55
C GLU A 296 29.53 10.55 -29.40
N LEU A 297 29.04 9.33 -29.12
CA LEU A 297 27.63 9.07 -28.83
C LEU A 297 27.18 9.81 -27.57
N LEU A 298 27.94 9.76 -26.47
CA LEU A 298 27.69 10.52 -25.26
C LEU A 298 27.65 12.04 -25.54
N GLN A 299 28.58 12.57 -26.31
CA GLN A 299 28.56 13.98 -26.73
C GLN A 299 27.31 14.33 -27.58
N THR A 300 26.90 13.41 -28.44
CA THR A 300 25.72 13.60 -29.30
C THR A 300 24.45 13.54 -28.44
N ILE A 301 24.39 12.68 -27.43
CA ILE A 301 23.26 12.65 -26.47
C ILE A 301 23.18 13.95 -25.67
N ILE A 302 24.30 14.51 -25.25
CA ILE A 302 24.33 15.74 -24.42
C ILE A 302 24.00 16.98 -25.27
N HIS A 303 24.57 17.08 -26.49
CA HIS A 303 24.53 18.35 -27.28
C HIS A 303 23.88 18.22 -28.65
N GLY A 304 23.79 17.03 -29.23
CA GLY A 304 23.30 16.82 -30.58
C GLY A 304 21.79 16.94 -30.71
N THR A 305 21.31 17.42 -31.87
CA THR A 305 19.89 17.45 -32.18
C THR A 305 19.46 16.10 -32.78
N PRO A 306 18.32 15.52 -32.33
CA PRO A 306 17.81 14.29 -32.93
C PRO A 306 17.40 14.50 -34.38
N GLN A 307 17.59 13.47 -35.20
CA GLN A 307 17.10 13.56 -36.58
C GLN A 307 15.57 13.60 -36.58
N PRO A 308 14.92 14.43 -37.44
CA PRO A 308 13.44 14.51 -37.46
C PRO A 308 12.81 13.15 -37.87
N LEU A 309 11.64 12.88 -37.34
CA LEU A 309 10.81 11.74 -37.75
C LEU A 309 10.27 11.97 -39.17
N GLU A 310 10.03 10.88 -39.89
CA GLU A 310 9.50 10.92 -41.27
C GLU A 310 8.08 11.52 -41.33
N ASP A 311 7.70 12.04 -42.53
CA ASP A 311 6.43 12.75 -42.73
C ASP A 311 5.17 11.89 -42.58
N ASP A 312 5.30 10.57 -42.56
CA ASP A 312 4.21 9.62 -42.27
C ASP A 312 3.80 9.57 -40.78
N THR A 313 4.63 10.10 -39.91
CA THR A 313 4.32 10.20 -38.47
C THR A 313 3.44 11.44 -38.21
N PRO A 314 2.26 11.31 -37.55
CA PRO A 314 1.38 12.44 -37.27
C PRO A 314 2.08 13.61 -36.56
N PRO A 315 1.83 14.87 -36.93
CA PRO A 315 2.51 16.03 -36.32
C PRO A 315 2.39 16.09 -34.79
N ALA A 316 1.24 15.73 -34.26
CA ALA A 316 1.02 15.70 -32.81
C ALA A 316 1.83 14.60 -32.10
N LEU A 317 2.14 13.46 -32.74
CA LEU A 317 3.00 12.43 -32.20
C LEU A 317 4.48 12.84 -32.30
N ARG A 318 4.87 13.51 -33.38
CA ARG A 318 6.22 14.13 -33.50
C ARG A 318 6.47 15.10 -32.34
N ALA A 319 5.53 15.99 -32.06
CA ALA A 319 5.64 16.95 -30.96
C ALA A 319 5.80 16.26 -29.58
N VAL A 320 5.15 15.11 -29.35
CA VAL A 320 5.35 14.33 -28.12
C VAL A 320 6.76 13.78 -28.01
N VAL A 321 7.30 13.23 -29.12
CA VAL A 321 8.65 12.69 -29.15
C VAL A 321 9.69 13.81 -29.00
N GLU A 322 9.55 14.90 -29.74
CA GLU A 322 10.45 16.06 -29.69
C GLU A 322 10.53 16.64 -28.27
N LYS A 323 9.37 16.91 -27.65
CA LYS A 323 9.31 17.39 -26.26
C LYS A 323 9.96 16.44 -25.25
N SER A 324 9.86 15.13 -25.47
CA SER A 324 10.51 14.15 -24.58
C SER A 324 12.02 14.11 -24.74
N LEU A 325 12.55 14.47 -25.92
CA LEU A 325 13.97 14.47 -26.27
C LEU A 325 14.69 15.81 -26.04
N GLU A 326 14.02 16.82 -25.48
CA GLU A 326 14.64 18.09 -25.10
C GLU A 326 15.81 17.89 -24.16
N LYS A 327 16.88 18.68 -24.34
CA LYS A 327 18.12 18.46 -23.58
C LYS A 327 18.04 19.00 -22.17
N ASP A 328 17.34 20.14 -21.96
CA ASP A 328 17.05 20.66 -20.64
C ASP A 328 15.85 19.89 -20.03
N PRO A 329 16.03 19.28 -18.85
CA PRO A 329 14.89 18.65 -18.15
C PRO A 329 13.71 19.60 -17.88
N GLY A 330 13.93 20.93 -17.83
CA GLY A 330 12.87 21.93 -17.66
C GLY A 330 11.93 22.04 -18.87
N ASP A 331 12.43 21.77 -20.07
CA ASP A 331 11.66 21.87 -21.33
C ASP A 331 10.96 20.56 -21.70
N ARG A 332 11.25 19.45 -20.99
CA ARG A 332 10.60 18.14 -21.19
C ARG A 332 9.21 18.08 -20.56
N TYR A 333 8.55 16.94 -20.70
CA TYR A 333 7.44 16.57 -19.83
C TYR A 333 7.91 16.54 -18.36
N GLN A 334 7.19 17.24 -17.47
CA GLN A 334 7.56 17.29 -16.06
C GLN A 334 7.17 16.02 -15.30
N SER A 335 6.29 15.21 -15.87
CA SER A 335 5.95 13.87 -15.37
C SER A 335 5.62 12.93 -16.52
N MET A 336 5.88 11.64 -16.34
CA MET A 336 5.45 10.61 -17.29
C MET A 336 3.93 10.61 -17.46
N ARG A 337 3.18 11.03 -16.44
CA ARG A 337 1.72 11.12 -16.48
C ARG A 337 1.21 12.14 -17.51
N GLU A 338 1.89 13.27 -17.69
CA GLU A 338 1.57 14.24 -18.74
C GLU A 338 1.75 13.61 -20.13
N MET A 339 2.86 12.90 -20.35
CA MET A 339 3.13 12.20 -21.60
C MET A 339 2.08 11.13 -21.91
N VAL A 340 1.64 10.36 -20.89
CA VAL A 340 0.56 9.37 -21.01
C VAL A 340 -0.74 10.03 -21.48
N VAL A 341 -1.08 11.21 -20.97
CA VAL A 341 -2.30 11.93 -21.36
C VAL A 341 -2.25 12.29 -22.87
N ASP A 342 -1.11 12.78 -23.34
CA ASP A 342 -0.97 13.17 -24.74
C ASP A 342 -0.96 11.94 -25.67
N LEU A 343 -0.27 10.86 -25.31
CA LEU A 343 -0.30 9.59 -26.04
C LEU A 343 -1.72 8.99 -26.11
N ARG A 344 -2.48 9.02 -25.01
CA ARG A 344 -3.88 8.58 -24.97
C ARG A 344 -4.80 9.43 -25.86
N ARG A 345 -4.57 10.74 -25.92
CA ARG A 345 -5.32 11.62 -26.82
C ARG A 345 -5.09 11.28 -28.29
N LEU A 346 -3.86 10.93 -28.64
CA LEU A 346 -3.51 10.52 -30.00
C LEU A 346 -4.17 9.19 -30.37
N ALA A 347 -4.16 8.22 -29.49
CA ALA A 347 -4.84 6.93 -29.70
C ALA A 347 -6.36 7.12 -29.92
N ARG A 348 -7.03 8.00 -29.14
CA ARG A 348 -8.50 8.23 -29.20
C ARG A 348 -8.97 9.07 -30.40
N ARG A 349 -8.25 10.14 -30.81
CA ARG A 349 -8.67 11.02 -31.95
C ARG A 349 -8.85 10.26 -33.25
N THR A 350 -8.28 9.09 -33.35
CA THR A 350 -8.29 8.27 -34.54
C THR A 350 -9.50 7.32 -34.63
N GLU A 351 -10.15 6.99 -33.50
CA GLU A 351 -11.42 6.25 -33.51
C GLU A 351 -12.57 7.11 -34.00
N GLN A 352 -12.54 8.42 -33.69
CA GLN A 352 -13.55 9.38 -34.16
C GLN A 352 -13.44 9.69 -35.66
N SER A 353 -12.23 9.56 -36.26
CA SER A 353 -12.05 9.76 -37.71
C SER A 353 -12.51 8.57 -38.56
N ARG A 354 -12.73 7.40 -37.99
CA ARG A 354 -13.29 6.21 -38.67
C ARG A 354 -14.82 6.26 -38.81
N SER A 355 -15.50 7.09 -38.01
CA SER A 355 -16.97 7.22 -38.05
C SER A 355 -17.47 8.35 -38.91
N SER A 356 -16.59 9.11 -39.59
CA SER A 356 -16.92 10.29 -40.39
C SER A 356 -16.34 10.29 -41.81
N ASP A 357 -16.22 9.11 -42.44
CA ASP A 357 -15.98 9.08 -43.88
C ASP A 357 -17.33 9.01 -44.61
N PRO A 358 -17.76 10.09 -45.27
CA PRO A 358 -18.97 10.04 -46.09
C PRO A 358 -18.65 9.21 -47.34
N ALA A 359 -19.36 8.11 -47.50
CA ALA A 359 -19.33 7.26 -48.68
C ALA A 359 -19.42 8.09 -49.98
N ARG A 360 -18.38 8.02 -50.79
CA ARG A 360 -18.27 8.56 -52.11
C ARG A 360 -19.27 7.88 -53.03
N ALA A 361 -20.36 8.54 -53.39
CA ALA A 361 -21.32 8.05 -54.37
C ALA A 361 -20.65 7.91 -55.75
N PRO A 362 -20.84 6.82 -56.48
CA PRO A 362 -20.37 6.72 -57.85
C PRO A 362 -21.25 7.53 -58.78
N ALA A 363 -20.60 8.26 -59.65
CA ALA A 363 -21.20 9.09 -60.67
C ALA A 363 -22.06 8.27 -61.65
N SER A 364 -23.27 8.73 -61.88
CA SER A 364 -24.21 8.19 -62.81
C SER A 364 -23.74 8.42 -64.27
N GLY A 365 -23.45 7.37 -64.99
CA GLY A 365 -23.39 7.40 -66.47
C GLY A 365 -24.78 7.11 -67.04
N THR A 366 -25.33 8.05 -67.78
CA THR A 366 -26.59 7.95 -68.46
C THR A 366 -26.44 7.05 -69.68
N HIS A 367 -27.19 5.93 -69.73
CA HIS A 367 -27.52 5.26 -70.98
C HIS A 367 -29.04 5.07 -71.10
N ILE A 368 -29.59 5.75 -72.16
CA ILE A 368 -30.93 5.61 -72.65
C ILE A 368 -30.98 4.31 -73.47
N ILE A 369 -31.90 3.41 -73.14
CA ILE A 369 -32.41 2.39 -74.10
C ILE A 369 -33.94 2.30 -74.00
N GLU A 370 -34.56 2.37 -75.14
CA GLU A 370 -35.99 2.41 -75.42
C GLU A 370 -36.75 1.13 -75.05
N ASN A 371 -38.00 1.35 -74.83
CA ASN A 371 -39.17 0.51 -74.73
C ASN A 371 -39.15 -0.83 -75.44
N THR A 372 -39.62 -1.90 -74.80
CA THR A 372 -40.65 -2.78 -75.32
C THR A 372 -41.51 -3.29 -74.15
N ALA A 373 -42.83 -3.09 -74.31
CA ALA A 373 -43.86 -3.56 -73.42
C ALA A 373 -44.18 -5.01 -73.63
N GLU A 374 -44.16 -5.79 -72.50
CA GLU A 374 -44.95 -7.03 -72.43
C GLU A 374 -45.61 -7.21 -71.09
N ALA A 375 -46.86 -7.68 -71.12
CA ALA A 375 -47.86 -7.71 -70.06
C ALA A 375 -47.47 -8.59 -68.88
N GLY A 376 -47.54 -8.05 -67.65
CA GLY A 376 -47.37 -8.76 -66.42
C GLY A 376 -48.63 -9.42 -65.84
N PRO A 377 -48.49 -10.51 -65.03
CA PRO A 377 -49.63 -11.16 -64.36
C PRO A 377 -50.15 -10.30 -63.19
N LYS A 378 -51.48 -10.36 -63.02
CA LYS A 378 -52.25 -9.69 -61.99
C LYS A 378 -51.85 -10.21 -60.60
N SER A 379 -51.27 -9.29 -59.73
CA SER A 379 -50.99 -9.58 -58.31
C SER A 379 -52.30 -9.52 -57.52
N SER A 380 -52.52 -10.53 -56.65
CA SER A 380 -53.71 -10.62 -55.81
C SER A 380 -53.63 -9.57 -54.69
N PRO A 381 -54.79 -9.02 -54.20
CA PRO A 381 -54.84 -7.98 -53.18
C PRO A 381 -54.27 -8.46 -51.82
N PHE A 382 -54.06 -9.75 -51.63
CA PHE A 382 -53.51 -10.35 -50.42
C PHE A 382 -51.99 -10.04 -50.22
N VAL A 383 -51.25 -9.90 -51.32
CA VAL A 383 -49.79 -9.59 -51.25
C VAL A 383 -49.56 -8.13 -50.83
N TRP A 384 -50.45 -7.22 -51.27
CA TRP A 384 -50.37 -5.79 -50.87
C TRP A 384 -50.75 -5.53 -49.42
N THR A 385 -51.69 -6.32 -48.84
CA THR A 385 -52.02 -6.27 -47.41
C THR A 385 -50.91 -6.78 -46.54
N LEU A 386 -50.19 -7.84 -46.94
CA LEU A 386 -49.02 -8.35 -46.21
C LEU A 386 -47.83 -7.40 -46.27
N ALA A 387 -47.60 -6.76 -47.44
CA ALA A 387 -46.54 -5.75 -47.59
C ALA A 387 -46.80 -4.47 -46.79
N THR A 388 -48.06 -4.02 -46.67
CA THR A 388 -48.42 -2.85 -45.85
C THR A 388 -48.34 -3.16 -44.36
N VAL A 389 -48.71 -4.38 -43.89
CA VAL A 389 -48.56 -4.79 -42.51
C VAL A 389 -47.08 -4.94 -42.17
N ALA A 390 -46.24 -5.55 -43.00
CA ALA A 390 -44.81 -5.63 -42.83
C ALA A 390 -44.15 -4.25 -42.81
N GLY A 391 -44.57 -3.36 -43.69
CA GLY A 391 -44.11 -1.94 -43.68
C GLY A 391 -44.46 -1.17 -42.42
N LEU A 392 -45.68 -1.40 -41.89
CA LEU A 392 -46.08 -0.82 -40.60
C LEU A 392 -45.31 -1.37 -39.41
N PHE A 393 -44.98 -2.67 -39.40
CA PHE A 393 -44.11 -3.30 -38.38
C PHE A 393 -42.69 -2.76 -38.44
N VAL A 394 -42.11 -2.61 -39.64
CA VAL A 394 -40.79 -2.03 -39.83
C VAL A 394 -40.77 -0.55 -39.41
N LEU A 395 -41.84 0.20 -39.72
CA LEU A 395 -41.97 1.60 -39.29
C LEU A 395 -42.15 1.70 -37.78
N ALA A 396 -42.98 0.84 -37.18
CA ALA A 396 -43.17 0.79 -35.74
C ALA A 396 -41.89 0.40 -35.00
N PHE A 397 -41.12 -0.58 -35.52
CA PHE A 397 -39.82 -0.97 -35.03
C PHE A 397 -38.78 0.13 -35.21
N ALA A 398 -38.77 0.85 -36.34
CA ALA A 398 -37.90 1.99 -36.59
C ALA A 398 -38.24 3.17 -35.65
N VAL A 399 -39.52 3.43 -35.40
CA VAL A 399 -39.98 4.47 -34.43
C VAL A 399 -39.62 4.02 -33.01
N TYR A 400 -39.84 2.75 -32.65
CA TYR A 400 -39.44 2.20 -31.37
C TYR A 400 -37.90 2.30 -31.15
N ALA A 401 -37.13 1.85 -32.13
CA ALA A 401 -35.67 1.94 -32.11
C ALA A 401 -35.18 3.40 -32.10
N PHE A 402 -35.86 4.32 -32.80
CA PHE A 402 -35.54 5.75 -32.80
C PHE A 402 -35.85 6.41 -31.47
N VAL A 403 -36.97 6.06 -30.82
CA VAL A 403 -37.32 6.56 -29.48
C VAL A 403 -36.33 5.97 -28.43
N ASP A 404 -36.04 4.68 -28.51
CA ASP A 404 -35.10 4.00 -27.59
C ASP A 404 -33.66 4.54 -27.74
N PHE A 405 -33.25 4.88 -28.99
CA PHE A 405 -31.95 5.51 -29.29
C PHE A 405 -31.91 7.01 -28.90
N ARG A 406 -33.06 7.70 -28.87
CA ARG A 406 -33.13 9.10 -28.48
C ARG A 406 -33.19 9.33 -26.98
N ASP A 407 -33.70 8.36 -26.26
CA ASP A 407 -33.80 8.35 -24.77
C ASP A 407 -32.66 7.63 -24.09
N ALA A 408 -31.64 7.14 -24.81
CA ALA A 408 -30.41 6.69 -24.21
C ALA A 408 -29.74 7.89 -23.50
N PRO A 409 -29.69 7.91 -22.15
CA PRO A 409 -29.04 9.00 -21.46
C PRO A 409 -27.58 9.07 -21.93
N PRO A 410 -27.03 10.28 -22.14
CA PRO A 410 -25.65 10.43 -22.57
C PRO A 410 -24.76 9.62 -21.64
N GLU A 411 -23.87 8.79 -22.19
CA GLU A 411 -22.94 7.98 -21.39
C GLU A 411 -22.29 8.88 -20.33
N ALA A 412 -22.56 8.58 -19.08
CA ALA A 412 -22.07 9.34 -17.95
C ALA A 412 -20.54 9.32 -17.98
N ARG A 413 -19.93 10.46 -18.29
CA ARG A 413 -18.46 10.59 -18.37
C ARG A 413 -17.90 10.51 -16.96
N LEU A 414 -16.98 9.58 -16.76
CA LEU A 414 -16.19 9.50 -15.54
C LEU A 414 -15.44 10.82 -15.36
N MET A 415 -15.74 11.54 -14.29
CA MET A 415 -14.99 12.74 -13.90
C MET A 415 -14.33 12.47 -12.54
N SER A 416 -13.05 12.84 -12.42
CA SER A 416 -12.33 12.78 -11.16
C SER A 416 -11.85 14.19 -10.81
N THR A 417 -12.09 14.60 -9.57
CA THR A 417 -11.62 15.87 -9.02
C THR A 417 -10.98 15.61 -7.65
N MET A 418 -10.30 16.61 -7.12
CA MET A 418 -9.62 16.54 -5.84
C MET A 418 -10.20 17.55 -4.85
N VAL A 419 -10.28 17.16 -3.58
CA VAL A 419 -10.70 18.00 -2.47
C VAL A 419 -9.51 18.19 -1.56
N GLU A 420 -8.98 19.42 -1.52
CA GLU A 420 -7.91 19.83 -0.61
C GLU A 420 -8.47 20.09 0.80
N PRO A 421 -7.68 19.89 1.85
CA PRO A 421 -8.06 20.33 3.19
C PRO A 421 -8.12 21.87 3.27
N PRO A 422 -8.85 22.45 4.24
CA PRO A 422 -8.85 23.89 4.47
C PRO A 422 -7.44 24.44 4.71
N GLU A 423 -7.21 25.72 4.40
CA GLU A 423 -5.93 26.38 4.65
C GLU A 423 -5.48 26.24 6.12
N ASN A 424 -4.20 25.96 6.32
CA ASN A 424 -3.59 25.75 7.64
C ASN A 424 -4.20 24.60 8.46
N THR A 425 -4.80 23.62 7.78
CA THR A 425 -5.31 22.40 8.42
C THR A 425 -4.80 21.15 7.70
N SER A 426 -5.00 19.99 8.32
CA SER A 426 -4.80 18.67 7.71
C SER A 426 -6.01 17.79 7.94
N PHE A 427 -6.31 16.89 6.99
CA PHE A 427 -7.34 15.88 7.23
C PHE A 427 -6.96 14.99 8.42
N ASP A 428 -7.93 14.74 9.30
CA ASP A 428 -7.73 13.95 10.52
C ASP A 428 -8.39 12.57 10.40
N PHE A 429 -7.84 11.71 9.51
CA PHE A 429 -8.37 10.36 9.28
C PHE A 429 -7.56 9.25 9.98
N ASP A 430 -6.45 9.59 10.64
CA ASP A 430 -5.51 8.62 11.21
C ASP A 430 -6.12 7.75 12.30
N ALA A 431 -7.00 8.32 13.10
CA ALA A 431 -7.73 7.57 14.13
C ALA A 431 -8.97 6.83 13.57
N GLY A 432 -9.28 6.93 12.28
CA GLY A 432 -10.44 6.31 11.65
C GLY A 432 -11.77 6.84 12.15
N VAL A 433 -11.79 8.04 12.71
CA VAL A 433 -12.97 8.60 13.40
C VAL A 433 -13.64 9.75 12.66
N ASN A 434 -12.91 10.42 11.75
CA ASN A 434 -13.35 11.64 11.05
C ASN A 434 -13.49 11.45 9.54
N LEU A 435 -13.98 10.28 9.13
CA LEU A 435 -14.09 9.89 7.74
C LEU A 435 -14.92 10.91 6.93
N PRO A 436 -14.59 11.07 5.63
CA PRO A 436 -15.41 11.89 4.77
C PRO A 436 -16.81 11.30 4.64
N ALA A 437 -17.83 12.12 4.72
CA ALA A 437 -19.22 11.74 4.53
C ALA A 437 -19.86 12.60 3.44
N LEU A 438 -20.23 11.98 2.32
CA LEU A 438 -20.99 12.62 1.25
C LEU A 438 -22.45 12.74 1.64
N SER A 439 -23.06 13.90 1.33
CA SER A 439 -24.50 14.07 1.51
C SER A 439 -25.27 13.17 0.54
N PRO A 440 -26.47 12.69 0.94
CA PRO A 440 -27.30 11.83 0.08
C PRO A 440 -27.65 12.43 -1.28
N ASP A 441 -27.76 13.78 -1.39
CA ASP A 441 -27.98 14.50 -2.62
C ASP A 441 -26.72 14.70 -3.48
N GLY A 442 -25.54 14.28 -2.97
CA GLY A 442 -24.26 14.41 -3.68
C GLY A 442 -23.74 15.84 -3.83
N LEU A 443 -24.31 16.83 -3.11
CA LEU A 443 -23.91 18.23 -3.27
C LEU A 443 -22.88 18.70 -2.25
N HIS A 444 -22.74 17.98 -1.13
CA HIS A 444 -21.88 18.38 -0.01
C HIS A 444 -21.01 17.22 0.46
N ILE A 445 -19.85 17.57 1.00
CA ILE A 445 -19.00 16.65 1.75
C ILE A 445 -18.71 17.24 3.14
N VAL A 446 -18.83 16.42 4.19
CA VAL A 446 -18.39 16.73 5.55
C VAL A 446 -17.19 15.86 5.89
N PHE A 447 -16.18 16.45 6.51
CA PHE A 447 -14.95 15.74 6.93
C PHE A 447 -14.34 16.40 8.17
N GLY A 448 -13.57 15.66 8.95
CA GLY A 448 -12.79 16.23 10.04
C GLY A 448 -11.44 16.76 9.55
N ALA A 449 -11.10 17.96 10.01
CA ALA A 449 -9.77 18.53 9.81
C ALA A 449 -9.22 19.09 11.12
N ARG A 450 -7.90 18.95 11.30
CA ARG A 450 -7.15 19.37 12.46
C ARG A 450 -6.43 20.69 12.15
N GLY A 451 -6.68 21.70 12.98
CA GLY A 451 -6.00 22.98 12.90
C GLY A 451 -4.58 22.95 13.47
N THR A 452 -3.82 24.02 13.23
CA THR A 452 -2.47 24.20 13.80
C THR A 452 -2.46 24.31 15.34
N ASP A 453 -3.61 24.57 15.95
CA ASP A 453 -3.82 24.54 17.41
C ASP A 453 -4.03 23.11 17.96
N GLY A 454 -3.99 22.09 17.08
CA GLY A 454 -4.18 20.68 17.42
C GLY A 454 -5.63 20.27 17.62
N LYS A 455 -6.60 21.18 17.51
CA LYS A 455 -8.02 20.86 17.64
C LYS A 455 -8.59 20.33 16.35
N THR A 456 -9.45 19.34 16.45
CA THR A 456 -10.20 18.76 15.33
C THR A 456 -11.63 19.24 15.39
N GLN A 457 -12.18 19.65 14.25
CA GLN A 457 -13.60 19.95 14.07
C GLN A 457 -14.09 19.48 12.70
N LEU A 458 -15.41 19.40 12.53
CA LEU A 458 -16.00 19.09 11.22
C LEU A 458 -15.99 20.34 10.34
N TRP A 459 -15.69 20.10 9.07
CA TRP A 459 -15.78 21.07 7.99
C TRP A 459 -16.77 20.57 6.95
N MET A 460 -17.56 21.46 6.43
CA MET A 460 -18.49 21.20 5.32
C MET A 460 -18.02 21.94 4.08
N ARG A 461 -18.02 21.27 2.94
CA ARG A 461 -17.72 21.87 1.64
C ARG A 461 -18.79 21.52 0.62
N PRO A 462 -19.40 22.51 -0.03
CA PRO A 462 -20.17 22.29 -1.25
C PRO A 462 -19.23 21.77 -2.35
N LEU A 463 -19.64 20.79 -3.15
CA LEU A 463 -18.78 20.20 -4.19
C LEU A 463 -18.69 21.08 -5.45
N ASP A 464 -19.54 22.06 -5.61
CA ASP A 464 -19.52 23.10 -6.63
C ASP A 464 -18.70 24.34 -6.21
N SER A 465 -18.23 24.39 -4.96
CA SER A 465 -17.43 25.50 -4.39
C SER A 465 -16.08 25.00 -3.85
N PRO A 466 -14.98 25.73 -4.05
CA PRO A 466 -13.69 25.37 -3.48
C PRO A 466 -13.58 25.69 -1.96
N ALA A 467 -14.47 26.52 -1.42
CA ALA A 467 -14.34 27.06 -0.05
C ALA A 467 -15.01 26.18 1.00
N PRO A 468 -14.26 25.41 1.82
CA PRO A 468 -14.79 24.69 2.96
C PRO A 468 -15.14 25.66 4.11
N GLN A 469 -16.19 25.32 4.87
CA GLN A 469 -16.62 26.09 6.04
C GLN A 469 -16.61 25.23 7.30
N PRO A 470 -16.07 25.74 8.43
CA PRO A 470 -16.12 25.02 9.69
C PRO A 470 -17.54 24.96 10.23
N LEU A 471 -17.93 23.82 10.77
CA LEU A 471 -19.20 23.65 11.50
C LEU A 471 -18.96 23.94 13.00
N ALA A 472 -19.27 25.14 13.44
CA ALA A 472 -19.09 25.52 14.84
C ALA A 472 -19.92 24.62 15.79
N GLY A 473 -19.37 24.25 16.96
CA GLY A 473 -19.99 23.32 17.91
C GLY A 473 -19.78 21.84 17.58
N THR A 474 -18.82 21.55 16.72
CA THR A 474 -18.43 20.18 16.35
C THR A 474 -16.98 19.86 16.77
N GLU A 475 -16.48 20.54 17.80
CA GLU A 475 -15.15 20.27 18.35
C GLU A 475 -15.09 18.82 18.84
N ASN A 476 -13.98 18.12 18.49
CA ASN A 476 -13.75 16.69 18.78
C ASN A 476 -14.85 15.75 18.24
N ALA A 477 -15.62 16.18 17.24
CA ALA A 477 -16.63 15.36 16.59
C ALA A 477 -15.99 14.12 15.92
N ARG A 478 -16.72 13.00 15.95
CA ARG A 478 -16.30 11.71 15.37
C ARG A 478 -17.45 11.10 14.57
N PHE A 479 -17.10 10.29 13.53
CA PHE A 479 -18.05 9.50 12.74
C PHE A 479 -19.25 10.31 12.22
N PRO A 480 -19.04 11.38 11.44
CA PRO A 480 -20.14 12.16 10.89
C PRO A 480 -20.95 11.34 9.89
N PHE A 481 -22.28 11.50 9.92
CA PHE A 481 -23.20 10.92 8.95
C PHE A 481 -24.41 11.84 8.73
N TRP A 482 -24.99 11.78 7.55
CA TRP A 482 -26.04 12.70 7.13
C TRP A 482 -27.45 12.22 7.45
N SER A 483 -28.35 13.17 7.64
CA SER A 483 -29.79 12.92 7.52
C SER A 483 -30.16 12.62 6.07
N PRO A 484 -31.18 11.81 5.80
CA PRO A 484 -31.59 11.43 4.45
C PRO A 484 -31.99 12.60 3.53
N ASP A 485 -32.37 13.74 4.12
CA ASP A 485 -32.76 14.99 3.44
C ASP A 485 -31.59 15.96 3.22
N SER A 486 -30.36 15.56 3.58
CA SER A 486 -29.12 16.33 3.46
C SER A 486 -29.10 17.68 4.24
N ARG A 487 -29.96 17.85 5.24
CA ARG A 487 -30.06 19.10 6.02
C ARG A 487 -29.36 19.07 7.36
N LEU A 488 -29.18 17.88 7.92
CA LEU A 488 -28.58 17.68 9.24
C LEU A 488 -27.39 16.74 9.14
N VAL A 489 -26.41 16.96 10.00
CA VAL A 489 -25.27 16.04 10.22
C VAL A 489 -25.36 15.53 11.64
N ALA A 490 -25.37 14.21 11.80
CA ALA A 490 -25.18 13.57 13.09
C ALA A 490 -23.72 13.20 13.29
N PHE A 491 -23.24 13.24 14.53
CA PHE A 491 -21.88 12.97 14.92
C PHE A 491 -21.79 12.61 16.40
N PHE A 492 -20.65 12.14 16.83
CA PHE A 492 -20.39 11.81 18.23
C PHE A 492 -19.36 12.79 18.81
N ALA A 493 -19.69 13.37 19.96
CA ALA A 493 -18.77 14.22 20.73
C ALA A 493 -19.16 14.21 22.21
N ASP A 494 -18.17 14.35 23.11
CA ASP A 494 -18.39 14.42 24.58
C ASP A 494 -19.15 13.21 25.13
N GLY A 495 -18.88 12.00 24.58
CA GLY A 495 -19.56 10.77 24.99
C GLY A 495 -21.04 10.67 24.56
N LYS A 496 -21.49 11.49 23.61
CA LYS A 496 -22.89 11.57 23.16
C LYS A 496 -23.03 11.53 21.65
N LEU A 497 -24.10 10.94 21.16
CA LEU A 497 -24.63 11.15 19.83
C LEU A 497 -25.30 12.52 19.77
N LYS A 498 -24.89 13.36 18.82
CA LYS A 498 -25.41 14.72 18.61
C LYS A 498 -25.83 14.91 17.15
N ARG A 499 -26.68 15.91 16.87
CA ARG A 499 -27.00 16.39 15.52
C ARG A 499 -26.88 17.91 15.41
N ILE A 500 -26.53 18.40 14.24
CA ILE A 500 -26.42 19.84 13.94
C ILE A 500 -26.97 20.14 12.53
N ASN A 501 -27.48 21.34 12.33
CA ASN A 501 -27.89 21.80 11.01
C ASN A 501 -26.65 22.19 10.19
N VAL A 502 -26.64 21.87 8.90
CA VAL A 502 -25.53 22.23 8.00
C VAL A 502 -25.34 23.74 7.84
N THR A 503 -26.36 24.52 8.05
CA THR A 503 -26.31 26.00 8.07
C THR A 503 -25.79 26.57 9.40
N GLY A 504 -25.39 25.70 10.35
CA GLY A 504 -24.93 26.08 11.68
C GLY A 504 -26.04 26.10 12.73
N GLY A 505 -25.69 26.49 13.96
CA GLY A 505 -26.60 26.52 15.11
C GLY A 505 -26.09 25.60 16.23
N PRO A 506 -26.84 25.47 17.36
CA PRO A 506 -26.43 24.62 18.47
C PRO A 506 -26.60 23.14 18.15
N ALA A 507 -25.59 22.32 18.53
CA ALA A 507 -25.67 20.88 18.43
C ALA A 507 -26.64 20.31 19.50
N LEU A 508 -27.58 19.47 19.09
CA LEU A 508 -28.55 18.81 19.97
C LEU A 508 -28.07 17.40 20.33
N ALA A 509 -27.96 17.08 21.59
CA ALA A 509 -27.66 15.72 22.08
C ALA A 509 -28.92 14.81 21.95
N LEU A 510 -28.71 13.59 21.44
CA LEU A 510 -29.78 12.62 21.17
C LEU A 510 -29.70 11.41 22.11
N ALA A 511 -28.51 10.93 22.42
CA ALA A 511 -28.31 9.73 23.25
C ALA A 511 -26.89 9.69 23.82
N GLU A 512 -26.68 8.88 24.87
CA GLU A 512 -25.35 8.55 25.38
C GLU A 512 -24.62 7.60 24.43
N ALA A 513 -23.34 7.87 24.17
CA ALA A 513 -22.47 7.07 23.32
C ALA A 513 -21.00 7.26 23.74
N PRO A 514 -20.55 6.63 24.84
CA PRO A 514 -19.26 6.90 25.46
C PRO A 514 -18.06 6.46 24.60
N ASN A 515 -18.20 5.40 23.78
CA ASN A 515 -17.12 4.93 22.91
C ASN A 515 -17.67 4.46 21.53
N PRO A 516 -18.17 5.40 20.71
CA PRO A 516 -18.98 5.09 19.53
C PRO A 516 -18.19 4.41 18.40
N ARG A 517 -18.95 3.69 17.56
CA ARG A 517 -18.47 3.04 16.32
C ARG A 517 -19.46 3.24 15.17
N GLY A 518 -19.71 4.51 14.83
CA GLY A 518 -20.52 4.90 13.69
C GLY A 518 -22.03 4.85 13.92
N GLY A 519 -22.73 5.40 12.96
CA GLY A 519 -24.20 5.48 12.93
C GLY A 519 -24.73 5.69 11.52
N SER A 520 -26.02 5.44 11.34
CA SER A 520 -26.74 5.66 10.09
C SER A 520 -28.18 6.12 10.36
N TRP A 521 -28.72 6.92 9.46
CA TRP A 521 -30.02 7.58 9.64
C TRP A 521 -31.01 7.12 8.57
N SER A 522 -32.14 6.57 9.00
CA SER A 522 -33.19 6.10 8.10
C SER A 522 -34.12 7.22 7.64
N PRO A 523 -34.77 7.09 6.45
CA PRO A 523 -35.81 8.03 6.00
C PRO A 523 -37.00 8.15 6.95
N GLN A 524 -37.23 7.15 7.81
CA GLN A 524 -38.30 7.14 8.79
C GLN A 524 -37.93 7.88 10.09
N GLY A 525 -36.79 8.58 10.13
CA GLY A 525 -36.34 9.34 11.28
C GLY A 525 -35.82 8.50 12.45
N ILE A 526 -35.30 7.30 12.16
CA ILE A 526 -34.64 6.45 13.15
C ILE A 526 -33.13 6.46 12.87
N ILE A 527 -32.34 6.64 13.92
CA ILE A 527 -30.89 6.51 13.88
C ILE A 527 -30.52 5.16 14.52
N VAL A 528 -29.78 4.33 13.77
CA VAL A 528 -29.09 3.14 14.30
C VAL A 528 -27.63 3.50 14.50
N PHE A 529 -27.05 3.14 15.66
CA PHE A 529 -25.69 3.52 16.04
C PHE A 529 -25.08 2.50 16.99
N ALA A 530 -23.75 2.48 17.03
CA ALA A 530 -22.97 1.72 18.00
C ALA A 530 -22.51 2.67 19.12
N PRO A 531 -23.05 2.57 20.34
CA PRO A 531 -22.68 3.46 21.45
C PRO A 531 -21.31 3.13 22.06
N ASN A 532 -20.84 1.88 21.91
CA ASN A 532 -19.63 1.36 22.55
C ASN A 532 -18.76 0.58 21.55
N ASN A 533 -17.49 0.40 21.90
CA ASN A 533 -16.53 -0.44 21.17
C ASN A 533 -16.74 -1.95 21.37
N GLY A 534 -17.75 -2.34 22.06
CA GLY A 534 -18.20 -3.72 22.28
C GLY A 534 -19.69 -3.72 22.53
N GLY A 535 -20.40 -4.66 21.95
CA GLY A 535 -21.83 -4.76 22.16
C GLY A 535 -22.67 -4.60 20.90
N ALA A 536 -23.98 -4.65 21.08
CA ALA A 536 -24.97 -4.60 20.03
C ALA A 536 -25.28 -3.17 19.59
N LEU A 537 -25.77 -3.00 18.36
CA LEU A 537 -26.30 -1.74 17.87
C LEU A 537 -27.54 -1.34 18.63
N GLN A 538 -27.67 -0.03 18.83
CA GLN A 538 -28.87 0.60 19.39
C GLN A 538 -29.56 1.48 18.35
N ARG A 539 -30.83 1.78 18.58
CA ARG A 539 -31.65 2.71 17.80
C ARG A 539 -32.28 3.75 18.66
N VAL A 540 -32.40 4.97 18.13
CA VAL A 540 -33.04 6.12 18.77
C VAL A 540 -33.78 6.95 17.73
N PRO A 541 -34.96 7.59 18.07
CA PRO A 541 -35.56 8.57 17.19
C PRO A 541 -34.61 9.75 16.91
N SER A 542 -34.71 10.33 15.73
CA SER A 542 -33.86 11.46 15.33
C SER A 542 -34.03 12.72 16.17
N ASP A 543 -35.14 12.81 16.91
CA ASP A 543 -35.44 13.90 17.86
C ASP A 543 -34.91 13.62 19.27
N GLY A 544 -34.28 12.48 19.46
CA GLY A 544 -33.77 12.01 20.75
C GLY A 544 -34.75 11.11 21.49
N GLY A 545 -34.34 10.57 22.62
CA GLY A 545 -35.12 9.66 23.43
C GLY A 545 -34.28 8.56 24.09
N THR A 546 -34.95 7.59 24.70
CA THR A 546 -34.27 6.43 25.31
C THR A 546 -33.86 5.44 24.20
N PRO A 547 -32.55 5.14 24.02
CA PRO A 547 -32.12 4.14 23.06
C PRO A 547 -32.67 2.75 23.37
N THR A 548 -32.96 1.99 22.33
CA THR A 548 -33.39 0.59 22.42
C THR A 548 -32.50 -0.30 21.53
N PRO A 549 -32.32 -1.60 21.87
CA PRO A 549 -31.52 -2.49 21.06
C PRO A 549 -32.03 -2.61 19.61
N ALA A 550 -31.14 -2.48 18.62
CA ALA A 550 -31.40 -2.72 17.20
C ALA A 550 -30.95 -4.11 16.75
N THR A 551 -29.90 -4.65 17.38
CA THR A 551 -29.40 -6.01 17.14
C THR A 551 -29.21 -6.74 18.47
N THR A 552 -28.88 -8.06 18.38
CA THR A 552 -28.52 -8.89 19.54
C THR A 552 -27.23 -9.64 19.19
N LEU A 553 -26.24 -9.64 20.08
CA LEU A 553 -25.01 -10.41 19.90
C LEU A 553 -25.25 -11.91 20.12
N ASP A 554 -24.57 -12.75 19.34
CA ASP A 554 -24.35 -14.14 19.71
C ASP A 554 -23.20 -14.20 20.73
N ALA A 555 -23.54 -14.52 21.97
CA ALA A 555 -22.61 -14.51 23.10
C ALA A 555 -21.37 -15.44 22.90
N HIS A 556 -21.43 -16.39 21.96
CA HIS A 556 -20.34 -17.33 21.70
C HIS A 556 -19.41 -16.90 20.55
N ASN A 557 -19.89 -16.07 19.62
CA ASN A 557 -19.19 -15.76 18.39
C ASN A 557 -18.96 -14.26 18.18
N ASP A 558 -19.90 -13.40 18.61
CA ASP A 558 -19.87 -11.98 18.28
C ASP A 558 -19.19 -11.18 19.40
N TYR A 559 -18.29 -10.27 19.03
CA TYR A 559 -17.66 -9.30 19.94
C TYR A 559 -18.37 -7.95 19.88
N THR A 560 -18.62 -7.44 18.67
CA THR A 560 -19.25 -6.13 18.49
C THR A 560 -19.94 -6.04 17.14
N HIS A 561 -21.06 -5.32 17.12
CA HIS A 561 -21.70 -4.84 15.92
C HIS A 561 -21.40 -3.35 15.73
N SER A 562 -20.95 -2.94 14.54
CA SER A 562 -20.48 -1.58 14.26
C SER A 562 -20.79 -1.11 12.84
N PHE A 563 -20.63 0.19 12.61
CA PHE A 563 -20.73 0.88 11.32
C PHE A 563 -22.01 0.53 10.53
N PRO A 564 -23.20 0.79 11.09
CA PRO A 564 -24.44 0.54 10.39
C PRO A 564 -24.59 1.44 9.17
N TRP A 565 -25.22 0.91 8.10
CA TRP A 565 -25.55 1.63 6.87
C TRP A 565 -26.92 1.22 6.36
N PHE A 566 -27.91 2.14 6.36
CA PHE A 566 -29.25 1.83 5.87
C PHE A 566 -29.28 1.52 4.37
N LEU A 567 -30.01 0.49 3.99
CA LEU A 567 -30.39 0.21 2.63
C LEU A 567 -31.49 1.21 2.17
N PRO A 568 -31.73 1.34 0.85
CA PRO A 568 -32.69 2.31 0.30
C PRO A 568 -34.12 2.19 0.84
N ASP A 569 -34.53 0.99 1.28
CA ASP A 569 -35.84 0.75 1.86
C ASP A 569 -36.03 1.41 3.24
N GLY A 570 -34.93 1.89 3.86
CA GLY A 570 -34.90 2.51 5.17
C GLY A 570 -35.28 1.60 6.34
N ARG A 571 -35.54 0.32 6.07
CA ARG A 571 -35.90 -0.72 7.05
C ARG A 571 -34.72 -1.60 7.38
N HIS A 572 -34.00 -2.08 6.35
CA HIS A 572 -32.82 -2.92 6.50
C HIS A 572 -31.56 -2.07 6.60
N PHE A 573 -30.58 -2.56 7.35
CA PHE A 573 -29.27 -1.92 7.47
C PHE A 573 -28.14 -2.96 7.46
N LEU A 574 -27.11 -2.68 6.69
CA LEU A 574 -25.81 -3.38 6.75
C LEU A 574 -25.12 -3.00 8.05
N PHE A 575 -24.31 -3.91 8.59
CA PHE A 575 -23.40 -3.63 9.68
C PHE A 575 -22.23 -4.62 9.67
N GLU A 576 -21.15 -4.23 10.31
CA GLU A 576 -20.04 -5.13 10.60
C GLU A 576 -20.35 -5.93 11.85
N ASP A 577 -20.17 -7.23 11.75
CA ASP A 577 -20.04 -8.14 12.86
C ASP A 577 -18.60 -8.57 12.99
N GLN A 578 -17.99 -8.23 14.11
CA GLN A 578 -16.64 -8.63 14.45
C GLN A 578 -16.69 -9.83 15.38
N SER A 579 -16.14 -10.93 14.91
CA SER A 579 -16.03 -12.17 15.67
C SER A 579 -14.98 -12.06 16.77
N GLN A 580 -15.20 -12.79 17.86
CA GLN A 580 -14.20 -13.00 18.92
C GLN A 580 -12.94 -13.73 18.41
N ALA A 581 -13.03 -14.45 17.28
CA ALA A 581 -11.93 -15.23 16.71
C ALA A 581 -10.92 -14.42 15.88
N GLY A 582 -11.25 -13.23 15.39
CA GLY A 582 -10.32 -12.43 14.57
C GLY A 582 -10.75 -10.97 14.37
N ILE A 583 -9.80 -10.04 14.54
CA ILE A 583 -10.05 -8.60 14.41
C ILE A 583 -9.86 -8.10 12.96
N ASN A 584 -9.23 -8.88 12.10
CA ASN A 584 -8.91 -8.47 10.72
C ASN A 584 -9.95 -8.92 9.68
N GLU A 585 -10.80 -9.86 10.07
CA GLU A 585 -11.91 -10.31 9.24
C GLU A 585 -13.21 -9.92 9.90
N VAL A 586 -13.95 -9.04 9.25
CA VAL A 586 -15.30 -8.70 9.65
C VAL A 586 -16.27 -9.46 8.76
N THR A 587 -17.40 -9.85 9.32
CA THR A 587 -18.52 -10.39 8.54
C THR A 587 -19.55 -9.28 8.34
N LEU A 588 -19.86 -8.96 7.09
CA LEU A 588 -20.97 -8.07 6.80
C LEU A 588 -22.28 -8.81 7.01
N ARG A 589 -23.16 -8.21 7.80
CA ARG A 589 -24.50 -8.72 8.10
C ARG A 589 -25.56 -7.68 7.81
N ILE A 590 -26.81 -8.11 7.70
CA ILE A 590 -27.99 -7.26 7.54
C ILE A 590 -28.94 -7.51 8.69
N GLY A 591 -29.32 -6.45 9.37
CA GLY A 591 -30.40 -6.40 10.34
C GLY A 591 -31.62 -5.64 9.81
N ALA A 592 -32.73 -5.69 10.53
CA ALA A 592 -33.95 -4.93 10.23
C ALA A 592 -34.50 -4.23 11.47
N LEU A 593 -35.17 -3.08 11.28
CA LEU A 593 -35.76 -2.31 12.39
C LEU A 593 -36.90 -3.04 13.10
N ASP A 594 -37.57 -3.96 12.42
CA ASP A 594 -38.77 -4.65 12.87
C ASP A 594 -38.56 -6.16 13.10
N SER A 595 -37.33 -6.65 12.95
CA SER A 595 -36.95 -8.05 13.21
C SER A 595 -35.64 -8.10 13.98
N ARG A 596 -35.47 -9.16 14.78
CA ARG A 596 -34.17 -9.49 15.41
C ARG A 596 -33.37 -10.49 14.59
N GLU A 597 -33.90 -10.97 13.47
CA GLU A 597 -33.16 -11.85 12.57
C GLU A 597 -32.04 -11.09 11.88
N VAL A 598 -30.87 -11.70 11.85
CA VAL A 598 -29.67 -11.18 11.21
C VAL A 598 -29.30 -12.11 10.08
N LYS A 599 -29.08 -11.54 8.88
CA LYS A 599 -28.67 -12.29 7.69
C LYS A 599 -27.21 -12.04 7.40
N THR A 600 -26.42 -13.10 7.21
CA THR A 600 -25.02 -13.01 6.81
C THR A 600 -24.91 -12.68 5.33
N VAL A 601 -24.09 -11.70 4.97
CA VAL A 601 -23.77 -11.29 3.59
C VAL A 601 -22.48 -11.92 3.13
N GLY A 602 -21.40 -11.80 3.91
CA GLY A 602 -20.09 -12.39 3.59
C GLY A 602 -18.93 -11.71 4.29
N PRO A 603 -17.69 -12.25 4.12
CA PRO A 603 -16.50 -11.67 4.72
C PRO A 603 -16.07 -10.39 4.00
N ALA A 604 -15.51 -9.45 4.75
CA ALA A 604 -14.91 -8.21 4.25
C ALA A 604 -13.69 -7.82 5.11
N ASN A 605 -12.91 -6.84 4.62
CA ASN A 605 -11.82 -6.26 5.39
C ASN A 605 -12.12 -4.82 5.83
N SER A 606 -13.36 -4.37 5.67
CA SER A 606 -13.81 -3.03 6.06
C SER A 606 -15.32 -2.94 6.21
N ASN A 607 -15.79 -1.75 6.63
CA ASN A 607 -17.20 -1.36 6.55
C ASN A 607 -17.77 -1.59 5.14
N GLY A 608 -19.02 -2.05 5.09
CA GLY A 608 -19.80 -2.22 3.87
C GLY A 608 -20.75 -1.05 3.65
N VAL A 609 -20.79 -0.52 2.44
CA VAL A 609 -21.63 0.60 2.04
C VAL A 609 -22.40 0.25 0.77
N TYR A 610 -23.69 0.50 0.75
CA TYR A 610 -24.52 0.26 -0.45
C TYR A 610 -24.65 1.52 -1.29
N SER A 611 -24.44 1.42 -2.60
CA SER A 611 -24.72 2.48 -3.57
C SER A 611 -24.96 1.89 -4.97
N SER A 612 -25.93 2.45 -5.69
CA SER A 612 -26.16 2.16 -7.12
C SER A 612 -26.25 0.65 -7.46
N GLY A 613 -26.97 -0.14 -6.64
CA GLY A 613 -27.14 -1.59 -6.87
C GLY A 613 -25.93 -2.45 -6.50
N HIS A 614 -24.94 -1.89 -5.80
CA HIS A 614 -23.72 -2.60 -5.41
C HIS A 614 -23.42 -2.41 -3.92
N LEU A 615 -22.79 -3.42 -3.36
CA LEU A 615 -22.12 -3.34 -2.07
C LEU A 615 -20.64 -2.99 -2.31
N LEU A 616 -20.18 -1.90 -1.69
CA LEU A 616 -18.78 -1.47 -1.72
C LEU A 616 -18.11 -1.83 -0.39
N TYR A 617 -16.94 -2.45 -0.46
CA TYR A 617 -16.12 -2.84 0.70
C TYR A 617 -14.67 -3.04 0.28
N LEU A 618 -13.72 -3.03 1.22
CA LEU A 618 -12.33 -3.37 0.91
C LEU A 618 -12.11 -4.88 0.89
N ARG A 619 -11.31 -5.29 -0.08
CA ARG A 619 -10.57 -6.56 -0.07
C ARG A 619 -9.09 -6.20 -0.08
N GLU A 620 -8.41 -6.47 1.03
CA GLU A 620 -7.08 -5.90 1.31
C GLU A 620 -7.13 -4.36 1.28
N ASN A 621 -6.43 -3.71 0.34
CA ASN A 621 -6.45 -2.25 0.15
C ASN A 621 -7.16 -1.83 -1.15
N THR A 622 -7.90 -2.74 -1.78
CA THR A 622 -8.66 -2.45 -3.01
C THR A 622 -10.13 -2.30 -2.69
N LEU A 623 -10.72 -1.16 -3.05
CA LEU A 623 -12.17 -0.95 -2.97
C LEU A 623 -12.84 -1.77 -4.05
N MET A 624 -13.66 -2.71 -3.63
CA MET A 624 -14.45 -3.59 -4.49
C MET A 624 -15.90 -3.12 -4.55
N ALA A 625 -16.54 -3.31 -5.68
CA ALA A 625 -17.99 -3.20 -5.81
C ALA A 625 -18.54 -4.54 -6.27
N GLN A 626 -19.49 -5.08 -5.54
CA GLN A 626 -20.16 -6.34 -5.87
C GLN A 626 -21.66 -6.11 -6.07
N PRO A 627 -22.26 -6.58 -7.17
CA PRO A 627 -23.70 -6.45 -7.37
C PRO A 627 -24.48 -7.03 -6.18
N PHE A 628 -25.50 -6.32 -5.73
CA PHE A 628 -26.30 -6.67 -4.57
C PHE A 628 -27.80 -6.63 -4.89
N ASP A 629 -28.48 -7.76 -4.68
CA ASP A 629 -29.94 -7.86 -4.82
C ASP A 629 -30.61 -7.38 -3.51
N GLU A 630 -31.10 -6.15 -3.51
CA GLU A 630 -31.74 -5.53 -2.33
C GLU A 630 -33.08 -6.15 -1.95
N ASN A 631 -33.76 -6.86 -2.88
CA ASN A 631 -35.03 -7.54 -2.58
C ASN A 631 -34.79 -8.89 -1.89
N ARG A 632 -33.70 -9.59 -2.28
CA ARG A 632 -33.32 -10.87 -1.68
C ARG A 632 -32.31 -10.72 -0.56
N LEU A 633 -31.70 -9.54 -0.41
CA LEU A 633 -30.65 -9.23 0.54
C LEU A 633 -29.43 -10.18 0.40
N VAL A 634 -28.94 -10.37 -0.83
CA VAL A 634 -27.80 -11.26 -1.13
C VAL A 634 -26.88 -10.60 -2.15
N LEU A 635 -25.61 -10.98 -2.09
CA LEU A 635 -24.65 -10.66 -3.14
C LEU A 635 -25.01 -11.39 -4.44
N ALA A 636 -24.89 -10.70 -5.56
CA ALA A 636 -25.15 -11.22 -6.90
C ALA A 636 -23.90 -10.98 -7.78
N GLY A 637 -23.42 -12.03 -8.46
CA GLY A 637 -22.25 -11.93 -9.32
C GLY A 637 -20.92 -11.74 -8.58
N GLU A 638 -19.86 -11.43 -9.34
CA GLU A 638 -18.49 -11.28 -8.83
C GLU A 638 -18.18 -9.85 -8.41
N ALA A 639 -17.32 -9.71 -7.39
CA ALA A 639 -16.81 -8.41 -6.97
C ALA A 639 -15.82 -7.85 -7.99
N GLN A 640 -15.98 -6.60 -8.39
CA GLN A 640 -15.11 -5.89 -9.34
C GLN A 640 -14.32 -4.78 -8.63
N PRO A 641 -13.04 -4.55 -8.98
CA PRO A 641 -12.24 -3.49 -8.39
C PRO A 641 -12.70 -2.11 -8.91
N VAL A 642 -12.84 -1.14 -7.99
CA VAL A 642 -13.22 0.25 -8.27
C VAL A 642 -12.05 1.20 -8.08
N ALA A 643 -11.31 1.06 -6.97
CA ALA A 643 -10.14 1.88 -6.68
C ALA A 643 -9.10 1.05 -5.93
N ALA A 644 -7.83 1.18 -6.35
CA ALA A 644 -6.70 0.55 -5.68
C ALA A 644 -6.14 1.48 -4.59
N GLN A 645 -5.45 0.90 -3.60
CA GLN A 645 -4.75 1.61 -2.53
C GLN A 645 -5.66 2.55 -1.71
N VAL A 646 -6.91 2.16 -1.50
CA VAL A 646 -7.79 2.92 -0.62
C VAL A 646 -7.31 2.76 0.81
N ARG A 647 -7.10 3.89 1.48
CA ARG A 647 -6.58 3.92 2.84
C ARG A 647 -7.50 3.16 3.79
N ARG A 648 -6.89 2.28 4.58
CA ARG A 648 -7.51 1.71 5.77
C ARG A 648 -7.09 2.53 6.98
N ALA A 649 -8.03 2.95 7.81
CA ALA A 649 -7.71 3.66 9.03
C ALA A 649 -6.92 2.76 9.99
N LEU A 650 -5.96 3.33 10.71
CA LEU A 650 -5.10 2.62 11.68
C LEU A 650 -5.84 2.12 12.93
N ASN A 651 -7.15 2.16 12.92
CA ASN A 651 -8.02 1.74 14.02
C ASN A 651 -8.18 0.19 14.00
N PRO A 652 -8.22 -0.50 15.15
CA PRO A 652 -8.49 -1.93 15.20
C PRO A 652 -9.82 -2.37 14.57
N THR A 653 -10.69 -1.43 14.21
CA THR A 653 -12.02 -1.67 13.62
C THR A 653 -12.06 -1.68 12.09
N ALA A 654 -10.96 -1.91 11.39
CA ALA A 654 -10.95 -2.17 9.95
C ALA A 654 -11.67 -1.15 9.04
N MET A 655 -11.80 0.13 9.42
CA MET A 655 -12.51 1.11 8.59
C MET A 655 -11.73 1.54 7.35
N ALA A 656 -12.40 1.59 6.21
CA ALA A 656 -11.88 2.18 4.98
C ALA A 656 -12.25 3.66 4.86
N VAL A 657 -11.33 4.48 4.38
CA VAL A 657 -11.55 5.92 4.18
C VAL A 657 -12.19 6.15 2.82
N PHE A 658 -13.49 5.90 2.74
CA PHE A 658 -14.31 6.21 1.57
C PHE A 658 -15.75 6.54 1.96
N SER A 659 -16.46 7.20 1.08
CA SER A 659 -17.90 7.46 1.19
C SER A 659 -18.54 7.51 -0.19
N VAL A 660 -19.82 7.19 -0.28
CA VAL A 660 -20.61 7.21 -1.52
C VAL A 660 -21.92 7.97 -1.32
N ALA A 661 -22.36 8.65 -2.36
CA ALA A 661 -23.71 9.20 -2.45
C ALA A 661 -24.59 8.33 -3.35
N ARG A 662 -25.93 8.56 -3.29
CA ARG A 662 -26.89 7.76 -4.05
C ARG A 662 -26.73 7.87 -5.57
N GLU A 663 -26.26 9.00 -6.07
CA GLU A 663 -26.14 9.31 -7.51
C GLU A 663 -24.81 8.87 -8.13
N GLY A 664 -24.09 7.91 -7.54
CA GLY A 664 -22.85 7.38 -8.09
C GLY A 664 -21.64 8.29 -7.88
N LEU A 665 -21.66 9.16 -6.87
CA LEU A 665 -20.49 9.90 -6.41
C LEU A 665 -19.74 9.05 -5.37
N LEU A 666 -18.42 8.96 -5.53
CA LEU A 666 -17.52 8.24 -4.63
C LEU A 666 -16.40 9.18 -4.20
N VAL A 667 -16.11 9.24 -2.93
CA VAL A 667 -14.91 9.90 -2.39
C VAL A 667 -14.06 8.87 -1.65
N TYR A 668 -12.73 8.96 -1.80
CA TYR A 668 -11.82 8.08 -1.08
C TYR A 668 -10.44 8.71 -0.90
N ASP A 669 -9.70 8.20 0.08
CA ASP A 669 -8.31 8.56 0.38
C ASP A 669 -7.37 7.45 -0.08
N THR A 670 -6.33 7.80 -0.85
CA THR A 670 -5.29 6.86 -1.33
C THR A 670 -3.98 6.99 -0.56
N ARG A 671 -3.93 7.83 0.46
CA ARG A 671 -2.72 7.97 1.28
C ARG A 671 -2.49 6.66 2.02
N LEU A 672 -1.38 6.01 1.74
CA LEU A 672 -0.90 4.96 2.63
C LEU A 672 -0.56 5.59 3.97
N SER A 673 -0.86 4.90 5.07
CA SER A 673 -0.41 5.34 6.40
C SER A 673 1.10 5.52 6.35
N ALA A 674 1.59 6.71 6.75
CA ALA A 674 3.02 6.93 6.92
C ALA A 674 3.60 6.11 8.08
N GLY A 675 2.75 5.37 8.78
CA GLY A 675 3.09 4.66 10.01
C GLY A 675 3.28 5.63 11.18
N GLN A 676 3.67 5.05 12.29
CA GLN A 676 4.05 5.78 13.51
C GLN A 676 5.54 5.65 13.70
N GLN A 677 6.17 6.77 14.04
CA GLN A 677 7.57 6.81 14.47
C GLN A 677 7.64 6.60 15.97
N LEU A 678 8.40 5.63 16.42
CA LEU A 678 8.77 5.52 17.81
C LEU A 678 9.72 6.66 18.15
N THR A 679 9.26 7.63 18.95
CA THR A 679 9.97 8.88 19.24
C THR A 679 10.26 8.98 20.73
N TRP A 680 11.50 9.29 21.06
CA TRP A 680 11.92 9.58 22.40
C TRP A 680 11.63 11.03 22.78
N PHE A 681 11.05 11.22 23.94
CA PHE A 681 10.83 12.53 24.56
C PHE A 681 11.55 12.62 25.89
N ASP A 682 12.04 13.83 26.20
CA ASP A 682 12.42 14.19 27.56
C ASP A 682 11.18 14.60 28.38
N ARG A 683 11.38 14.79 29.68
CA ARG A 683 10.30 15.17 30.60
C ARG A 683 9.66 16.55 30.32
N ASN A 684 10.33 17.41 29.56
CA ASN A 684 9.82 18.72 29.17
C ASN A 684 8.99 18.69 27.87
N GLY A 685 8.85 17.50 27.28
CA GLY A 685 8.11 17.32 26.00
C GLY A 685 8.95 17.60 24.76
N LYS A 686 10.28 17.71 24.88
CA LYS A 686 11.18 17.86 23.74
C LYS A 686 11.50 16.48 23.15
N SER A 687 11.35 16.34 21.84
CA SER A 687 11.83 15.15 21.12
C SER A 687 13.36 15.10 21.16
N VAL A 688 13.90 13.93 21.56
CA VAL A 688 15.34 13.70 21.72
C VAL A 688 15.88 12.60 20.82
N GLY A 689 15.06 12.05 19.93
CA GLY A 689 15.48 11.06 18.95
C GLY A 689 14.35 10.14 18.53
N ALA A 690 14.63 9.28 17.54
CA ALA A 690 13.73 8.26 17.04
C ALA A 690 14.31 6.87 17.25
N LEU A 691 13.47 5.84 17.36
CA LEU A 691 13.85 4.44 17.44
C LEU A 691 13.33 3.69 16.22
N GLY A 692 14.23 3.15 15.40
CA GLY A 692 13.88 2.38 14.22
C GLY A 692 13.22 3.21 13.11
N GLU A 693 12.66 2.51 12.13
CA GLU A 693 11.87 3.11 11.03
C GLU A 693 10.39 3.22 11.41
N ALA A 694 9.68 4.14 10.80
CA ALA A 694 8.24 4.27 11.00
C ALA A 694 7.50 3.00 10.57
N SER A 695 6.53 2.57 11.35
CA SER A 695 5.71 1.40 11.09
C SER A 695 4.35 1.55 11.79
N ASP A 696 3.35 0.80 11.36
CA ASP A 696 2.06 0.79 12.03
C ASP A 696 2.15 0.01 13.34
N VAL A 697 2.29 0.73 14.46
CA VAL A 697 2.44 0.16 15.81
C VAL A 697 1.09 0.14 16.53
N PHE A 698 0.74 -1.00 17.12
CA PHE A 698 -0.46 -1.18 17.92
C PHE A 698 -0.18 -1.11 19.44
N SER A 699 0.94 -1.66 19.88
CA SER A 699 1.36 -1.64 21.28
C SER A 699 2.88 -1.61 21.39
N LEU A 700 3.41 -1.13 22.51
CA LEU A 700 4.83 -1.19 22.83
C LEU A 700 5.04 -1.39 24.33
N GLU A 701 6.07 -2.15 24.70
CA GLU A 701 6.48 -2.37 26.09
C GLU A 701 7.99 -2.62 26.19
N PHE A 702 8.68 -1.94 27.11
CA PHE A 702 10.08 -2.19 27.41
C PHE A 702 10.31 -3.54 28.06
N SER A 703 11.45 -4.17 27.72
CA SER A 703 12.01 -5.22 28.56
C SER A 703 12.38 -4.68 29.95
N PRO A 704 12.42 -5.53 31.01
CA PRO A 704 12.77 -5.06 32.36
C PRO A 704 14.14 -4.37 32.42
N ASP A 705 15.13 -4.83 31.64
CA ASP A 705 16.47 -4.23 31.54
C ASP A 705 16.53 -2.99 30.65
N ARG A 706 15.39 -2.54 30.06
CA ARG A 706 15.25 -1.36 29.17
C ARG A 706 16.13 -1.37 27.92
N LYS A 707 16.72 -2.51 27.54
CA LYS A 707 17.55 -2.66 26.34
C LYS A 707 16.76 -3.03 25.10
N ARG A 708 15.57 -3.58 25.29
CA ARG A 708 14.68 -4.02 24.19
C ARG A 708 13.29 -3.43 24.34
N VAL A 709 12.60 -3.30 23.21
CA VAL A 709 11.18 -2.91 23.15
C VAL A 709 10.44 -3.95 22.33
N ALA A 710 9.42 -4.58 22.93
CA ALA A 710 8.46 -5.39 22.18
C ALA A 710 7.37 -4.49 21.62
N THR A 711 7.05 -4.66 20.34
CA THR A 711 5.96 -3.94 19.68
C THR A 711 5.07 -4.90 18.91
N THR A 712 3.78 -4.64 18.86
CA THR A 712 2.91 -5.26 17.87
C THR A 712 2.87 -4.34 16.63
N ARG A 713 3.21 -4.86 15.44
CA ARG A 713 3.03 -4.14 14.17
C ARG A 713 1.74 -4.59 13.50
N LEU A 714 0.99 -3.62 12.95
CA LEU A 714 -0.21 -3.87 12.17
C LEU A 714 0.15 -4.13 10.71
N ASP A 715 1.01 -5.12 10.46
CA ASP A 715 1.30 -5.66 9.14
C ASP A 715 0.27 -6.71 8.70
N GLN A 716 0.57 -7.51 7.68
CA GLN A 716 -0.38 -8.49 7.14
C GLN A 716 -0.89 -9.51 8.19
N ASN A 717 -0.03 -9.90 9.16
CA ASN A 717 -0.36 -10.90 10.18
C ASN A 717 -0.49 -10.31 11.59
N ASN A 718 -0.17 -9.02 11.79
CA ASN A 718 -0.06 -8.37 13.11
C ASN A 718 0.94 -9.09 14.03
N ASP A 719 2.18 -9.15 13.58
CA ASP A 719 3.27 -9.82 14.26
C ASP A 719 3.89 -8.99 15.40
N ILE A 720 4.55 -9.69 16.31
CA ILE A 720 5.35 -9.09 17.37
C ILE A 720 6.78 -8.88 16.87
N TRP A 721 7.31 -7.69 17.10
CA TRP A 721 8.65 -7.28 16.74
C TRP A 721 9.43 -6.82 17.97
N ILE A 722 10.72 -7.17 18.04
CA ILE A 722 11.62 -6.75 19.13
C ILE A 722 12.65 -5.76 18.58
N TYR A 723 12.67 -4.55 19.15
CA TYR A 723 13.69 -3.56 18.87
C TYR A 723 14.84 -3.63 19.89
N ASP A 724 16.08 -3.58 19.42
CA ASP A 724 17.25 -3.24 20.23
C ASP A 724 17.29 -1.70 20.39
N VAL A 725 17.19 -1.21 21.62
CA VAL A 725 17.10 0.23 21.93
C VAL A 725 18.36 1.01 21.53
N LEU A 726 19.53 0.38 21.61
CA LEU A 726 20.80 1.04 21.29
C LEU A 726 21.08 1.04 19.79
N LYS A 727 20.75 -0.07 19.10
CA LYS A 727 21.03 -0.23 17.68
C LYS A 727 19.91 0.29 16.77
N GLY A 728 18.70 0.47 17.31
CA GLY A 728 17.51 0.81 16.53
C GLY A 728 17.05 -0.28 15.55
N LEU A 729 17.58 -1.52 15.67
CA LEU A 729 17.26 -2.63 14.79
C LEU A 729 16.03 -3.38 15.32
N ALA A 730 15.10 -3.71 14.44
CA ALA A 730 13.92 -4.51 14.73
C ALA A 730 14.07 -5.93 14.17
N THR A 731 13.67 -6.93 14.94
CA THR A 731 13.64 -8.33 14.55
C THR A 731 12.22 -8.86 14.71
N ASN A 732 11.72 -9.60 13.73
CA ASN A 732 10.43 -10.27 13.86
C ASN A 732 10.55 -11.40 14.90
N PHE A 733 9.65 -11.40 15.90
CA PHE A 733 9.65 -12.35 17.02
C PHE A 733 8.66 -13.48 16.80
N THR A 734 7.50 -13.21 16.19
CA THR A 734 6.49 -14.21 15.83
C THR A 734 6.40 -14.36 14.32
N LEU A 735 6.27 -15.58 13.81
CA LEU A 735 6.30 -15.92 12.40
C LEU A 735 5.08 -16.76 11.98
N SER A 736 4.06 -16.81 12.82
CA SER A 736 2.87 -17.60 12.58
C SER A 736 1.93 -16.89 11.59
N ARG A 737 0.88 -17.60 11.15
CA ARG A 737 -0.21 -16.97 10.38
C ARG A 737 -1.31 -16.41 11.27
N ALA A 738 -1.19 -16.60 12.56
CA ALA A 738 -2.13 -16.10 13.55
C ALA A 738 -1.88 -14.60 13.80
N VAL A 739 -2.85 -13.96 14.42
CA VAL A 739 -2.73 -12.58 14.88
C VAL A 739 -2.14 -12.62 16.31
N GLU A 740 -0.95 -12.04 16.50
CA GLU A 740 -0.28 -11.95 17.78
C GLU A 740 -0.16 -10.51 18.25
N ARG A 741 -0.61 -10.23 19.49
CA ARG A 741 -0.70 -8.86 20.01
C ARG A 741 -0.48 -8.76 21.52
N ASP A 742 -0.28 -7.53 21.99
CA ASP A 742 -0.31 -7.14 23.41
C ASP A 742 0.68 -7.95 24.26
N THR A 743 1.94 -7.62 24.07
CA THR A 743 3.06 -8.27 24.77
C THR A 743 3.19 -7.81 26.22
N THR A 744 3.64 -8.72 27.11
CA THR A 744 4.17 -8.37 28.42
C THR A 744 5.37 -9.25 28.78
N TRP A 745 6.41 -8.63 29.35
CA TRP A 745 7.66 -9.29 29.69
C TRP A 745 7.60 -9.91 31.08
N SER A 746 8.20 -11.12 31.26
CA SER A 746 8.48 -11.64 32.60
C SER A 746 9.48 -10.75 33.35
N PRO A 747 9.45 -10.67 34.68
CA PRO A 747 10.35 -9.79 35.44
C PRO A 747 11.83 -10.08 35.22
N ASP A 748 12.20 -11.32 34.90
CA ASP A 748 13.57 -11.74 34.58
C ASP A 748 13.97 -11.45 33.13
N GLY A 749 13.03 -10.94 32.29
CA GLY A 749 13.22 -10.61 30.88
C GLY A 749 13.45 -11.80 29.95
N ARG A 750 13.21 -13.03 30.42
CA ARG A 750 13.46 -14.28 29.64
C ARG A 750 12.26 -14.75 28.84
N THR A 751 11.06 -14.36 29.24
CA THR A 751 9.81 -14.80 28.60
C THR A 751 8.97 -13.62 28.21
N ILE A 752 8.31 -13.71 27.04
CA ILE A 752 7.27 -12.78 26.62
C ILE A 752 5.95 -13.55 26.60
N VAL A 753 4.93 -12.98 27.22
CA VAL A 753 3.54 -13.42 27.11
C VAL A 753 2.81 -12.48 26.16
N TYR A 754 1.98 -13.03 25.32
CA TYR A 754 1.17 -12.30 24.34
C TYR A 754 -0.13 -13.04 24.09
N ARG A 755 -1.09 -12.41 23.46
CA ARG A 755 -2.29 -13.09 22.98
C ARG A 755 -2.15 -13.50 21.53
N SER A 756 -2.68 -14.70 21.21
CA SER A 756 -2.76 -15.22 19.83
C SER A 756 -4.09 -15.91 19.58
N ASN A 757 -4.59 -15.81 18.35
CA ASN A 757 -5.78 -16.53 17.91
C ASN A 757 -5.48 -17.83 17.14
N ALA A 758 -4.29 -18.39 17.29
CA ALA A 758 -3.82 -19.58 16.57
C ALA A 758 -4.71 -20.82 16.75
N LYS A 759 -5.48 -20.92 17.83
CA LYS A 759 -6.39 -22.05 18.11
C LYS A 759 -7.85 -21.64 18.33
N GLY A 760 -8.25 -20.45 17.91
CA GLY A 760 -9.64 -19.95 18.07
C GLY A 760 -9.69 -18.55 18.70
N PRO A 761 -10.42 -18.34 19.81
CA PRO A 761 -10.42 -17.08 20.53
C PRO A 761 -9.01 -16.66 20.98
N PHE A 762 -8.80 -15.35 21.18
CA PHE A 762 -7.52 -14.86 21.67
C PHE A 762 -7.17 -15.40 23.05
N ASP A 763 -6.28 -16.38 23.08
CA ASP A 763 -5.72 -17.00 24.28
C ASP A 763 -4.32 -16.46 24.60
N LEU A 764 -3.83 -16.74 25.82
CA LEU A 764 -2.49 -16.34 26.23
C LEU A 764 -1.47 -17.39 25.82
N TYR A 765 -0.42 -16.93 25.12
CA TYR A 765 0.72 -17.72 24.72
C TYR A 765 1.99 -17.15 25.35
N ARG A 766 3.03 -17.99 25.44
CA ARG A 766 4.36 -17.57 25.88
C ARG A 766 5.45 -18.09 24.95
N LYS A 767 6.56 -17.37 24.87
CA LYS A 767 7.77 -17.77 24.14
C LYS A 767 9.00 -17.19 24.80
N ALA A 768 10.16 -17.87 24.65
CA ALA A 768 11.45 -17.36 25.11
C ALA A 768 11.79 -16.02 24.40
N SER A 769 12.24 -15.02 25.16
CA SER A 769 12.43 -13.65 24.68
C SER A 769 13.60 -13.48 23.70
N ASP A 770 14.46 -14.48 23.57
CA ASP A 770 15.52 -14.56 22.56
C ASP A 770 15.05 -15.12 21.22
N GLY A 771 13.75 -15.44 21.10
CA GLY A 771 13.12 -16.00 19.90
C GLY A 771 13.29 -17.50 19.75
N THR A 772 14.02 -18.17 20.64
CA THR A 772 14.22 -19.63 20.59
C THR A 772 13.00 -20.39 21.10
N GLY A 773 12.87 -21.65 20.67
CA GLY A 773 11.77 -22.53 21.07
C GLY A 773 10.43 -22.23 20.39
N ASP A 774 9.49 -23.12 20.61
CA ASP A 774 8.14 -23.03 20.06
C ASP A 774 7.25 -22.13 20.92
N GLU A 775 6.16 -21.66 20.32
CA GLU A 775 5.10 -20.93 21.01
C GLU A 775 4.28 -21.89 21.86
N GLU A 776 4.15 -21.60 23.15
CA GLU A 776 3.43 -22.43 24.10
C GLU A 776 2.12 -21.75 24.53
N LEU A 777 1.00 -22.48 24.43
CA LEU A 777 -0.26 -22.06 25.00
C LEU A 777 -0.16 -22.02 26.52
N LEU A 778 -0.28 -20.82 27.11
CA LEU A 778 -0.18 -20.59 28.54
C LEU A 778 -1.54 -20.75 29.23
N TYR A 779 -2.60 -20.17 28.68
CA TYR A 779 -3.94 -20.23 29.26
C TYR A 779 -5.05 -20.04 28.23
N ALA A 780 -6.07 -20.90 28.28
CA ALA A 780 -7.26 -20.85 27.44
C ALA A 780 -8.51 -21.18 28.26
N ASP A 781 -9.61 -20.49 28.05
CA ASP A 781 -10.91 -20.75 28.68
C ASP A 781 -12.11 -20.39 27.78
N GLY A 782 -11.88 -20.20 26.47
CA GLY A 782 -12.91 -19.87 25.47
C GLY A 782 -13.37 -18.41 25.46
N VAL A 783 -12.77 -17.52 26.28
CA VAL A 783 -13.06 -16.08 26.31
C VAL A 783 -11.81 -15.30 25.95
N PRO A 784 -11.90 -14.24 25.10
CA PRO A 784 -10.75 -13.41 24.78
C PRO A 784 -10.12 -12.76 26.00
N LYS A 785 -8.79 -12.78 26.07
CA LYS A 785 -8.03 -12.27 27.19
C LYS A 785 -6.76 -11.55 26.77
N ILE A 786 -6.31 -10.60 27.59
CA ILE A 786 -5.11 -9.79 27.34
C ILE A 786 -4.29 -9.72 28.62
N ALA A 787 -3.06 -10.22 28.56
CA ALA A 787 -2.08 -10.10 29.64
C ALA A 787 -1.62 -8.64 29.76
N THR A 788 -1.45 -8.14 30.99
CA THR A 788 -1.12 -6.74 31.21
C THR A 788 0.09 -6.53 32.12
N SER A 789 0.33 -7.38 33.11
CA SER A 789 1.46 -7.23 34.03
C SER A 789 1.78 -8.53 34.76
N TRP A 790 3.08 -8.76 34.99
CA TRP A 790 3.54 -9.80 35.89
C TRP A 790 3.68 -9.23 37.30
N SER A 791 3.49 -10.07 38.33
CA SER A 791 3.95 -9.72 39.64
C SER A 791 5.48 -9.67 39.69
N PRO A 792 6.13 -8.80 40.49
CA PRO A 792 7.58 -8.67 40.53
C PRO A 792 8.32 -9.98 40.88
N ASP A 793 7.66 -10.87 41.61
CA ASP A 793 8.19 -12.19 41.96
C ASP A 793 8.00 -13.26 40.88
N GLY A 794 7.35 -12.91 39.76
CA GLY A 794 7.11 -13.80 38.60
C GLY A 794 6.06 -14.89 38.83
N ARG A 795 5.35 -14.89 39.95
CA ARG A 795 4.40 -15.98 40.31
C ARG A 795 2.98 -15.74 39.80
N LEU A 796 2.61 -14.52 39.50
CA LEU A 796 1.26 -14.14 39.08
C LEU A 796 1.33 -13.33 37.82
N LEU A 797 0.34 -13.53 36.95
CA LEU A 797 0.12 -12.71 35.75
C LEU A 797 -1.25 -12.04 35.86
N LEU A 798 -1.30 -10.71 35.79
CA LEU A 798 -2.53 -9.94 35.60
C LEU A 798 -2.94 -10.00 34.16
N PHE A 799 -4.20 -10.25 33.92
CA PHE A 799 -4.83 -10.14 32.62
C PHE A 799 -6.27 -9.67 32.78
N PHE A 800 -6.85 -9.15 31.73
CA PHE A 800 -8.30 -8.93 31.73
C PHE A 800 -8.97 -9.86 30.73
N ARG A 801 -10.21 -10.25 31.06
CA ARG A 801 -11.14 -11.01 30.22
C ARG A 801 -12.15 -10.06 29.63
N ILE A 802 -12.62 -10.38 28.43
CA ILE A 802 -13.67 -9.63 27.78
C ILE A 802 -14.97 -10.41 27.95
N ASP A 803 -15.78 -10.04 28.95
CA ASP A 803 -17.05 -10.68 29.23
C ASP A 803 -18.19 -9.92 28.54
N PRO A 804 -19.13 -10.60 27.88
CA PRO A 804 -20.26 -9.93 27.20
C PRO A 804 -21.17 -9.11 28.12
N THR A 805 -21.17 -9.40 29.41
CA THR A 805 -22.08 -8.76 30.39
C THR A 805 -21.40 -7.64 31.17
N THR A 806 -20.21 -7.89 31.67
CA THR A 806 -19.45 -6.96 32.55
C THR A 806 -18.40 -6.19 31.77
N GLN A 807 -18.17 -6.51 30.50
CA GLN A 807 -17.16 -5.98 29.60
C GLN A 807 -15.76 -6.52 29.93
N ARG A 808 -14.86 -5.68 30.45
CA ARG A 808 -13.49 -6.11 30.79
C ARG A 808 -13.37 -6.21 32.30
N ASP A 809 -12.94 -7.37 32.77
CA ASP A 809 -12.71 -7.67 34.20
C ASP A 809 -11.27 -8.09 34.42
N ILE A 810 -10.69 -7.75 35.55
CA ILE A 810 -9.29 -8.06 35.88
C ILE A 810 -9.19 -9.38 36.64
N TRP A 811 -8.31 -10.27 36.15
CA TRP A 811 -8.08 -11.62 36.66
C TRP A 811 -6.59 -11.85 36.93
N LEU A 812 -6.30 -12.83 37.76
CA LEU A 812 -4.97 -13.33 38.08
C LEU A 812 -4.78 -14.77 37.59
N LEU A 813 -3.65 -15.04 36.97
CA LEU A 813 -3.23 -16.37 36.56
C LEU A 813 -2.00 -16.75 37.41
N PRO A 814 -2.10 -17.77 38.30
CA PRO A 814 -0.98 -18.34 39.01
C PRO A 814 -0.03 -19.09 38.05
N LEU A 815 1.29 -18.84 38.15
CA LEU A 815 2.31 -19.39 37.27
C LEU A 815 3.34 -20.23 38.02
N ALA A 816 3.10 -20.55 39.30
CA ALA A 816 4.03 -21.34 40.07
C ALA A 816 4.10 -22.80 39.58
N PRO A 817 5.28 -23.43 39.51
CA PRO A 817 5.42 -24.84 39.14
C PRO A 817 4.57 -25.76 40.02
N GLY A 818 3.80 -26.68 39.40
CA GLY A 818 2.97 -27.64 40.11
C GLY A 818 1.62 -27.11 40.59
N VAL A 819 1.29 -25.86 40.39
CA VAL A 819 -0.04 -25.28 40.65
C VAL A 819 -0.90 -25.38 39.38
N SER A 820 -2.14 -25.83 39.55
CA SER A 820 -3.12 -25.77 38.42
C SER A 820 -3.29 -24.31 37.98
N SER A 821 -3.06 -24.03 36.72
CA SER A 821 -3.19 -22.68 36.11
C SER A 821 -4.66 -22.26 36.00
N LYS A 822 -5.42 -22.31 37.12
CA LYS A 822 -6.78 -21.82 37.19
C LYS A 822 -6.77 -20.33 37.46
N ALA A 823 -7.41 -19.56 36.58
CA ALA A 823 -7.53 -18.14 36.76
C ALA A 823 -8.42 -17.78 37.97
N ILE A 824 -8.06 -16.71 38.65
CA ILE A 824 -8.72 -16.22 39.87
C ILE A 824 -9.24 -14.81 39.58
N PRO A 825 -10.52 -14.50 39.82
CA PRO A 825 -11.03 -13.14 39.69
C PRO A 825 -10.37 -12.25 40.74
N TRP A 826 -9.86 -11.08 40.32
CA TRP A 826 -9.30 -10.07 41.22
C TRP A 826 -10.23 -8.87 41.37
N LEU A 827 -10.73 -8.32 40.27
CA LEU A 827 -11.70 -7.22 40.24
C LEU A 827 -12.71 -7.49 39.14
N VAL A 828 -13.93 -7.86 39.51
CA VAL A 828 -15.07 -8.16 38.64
C VAL A 828 -16.22 -7.31 39.10
N THR A 829 -16.62 -6.32 38.34
CA THR A 829 -17.67 -5.36 38.69
C THR A 829 -18.59 -5.13 37.50
N PRO A 830 -19.71 -4.37 37.66
CA PRO A 830 -20.52 -3.97 36.51
C PRO A 830 -19.85 -2.93 35.60
N PHE A 831 -18.66 -2.47 35.92
CA PHE A 831 -17.92 -1.46 35.18
C PHE A 831 -16.87 -2.12 34.30
N ASP A 832 -16.25 -1.31 33.47
CA ASP A 832 -15.25 -1.78 32.51
C ASP A 832 -13.83 -1.50 33.06
N GLU A 833 -13.12 -2.54 33.50
CA GLU A 833 -11.79 -2.46 34.13
C GLU A 833 -10.71 -3.11 33.24
N PHE A 834 -9.62 -2.37 32.99
CA PHE A 834 -8.53 -2.86 32.15
C PHE A 834 -7.18 -2.19 32.42
N SER A 835 -6.15 -2.60 31.67
CA SER A 835 -4.77 -2.06 31.73
C SER A 835 -4.14 -2.11 33.12
N ALA A 836 -4.43 -3.16 33.88
CA ALA A 836 -3.91 -3.32 35.22
C ALA A 836 -2.37 -3.51 35.23
N LYS A 837 -1.66 -2.77 36.09
CA LYS A 837 -0.20 -2.86 36.26
C LYS A 837 0.17 -2.95 37.73
N PHE A 838 0.97 -3.96 38.09
CA PHE A 838 1.58 -4.04 39.43
C PHE A 838 2.51 -2.85 39.68
N SER A 839 2.56 -2.37 40.92
CA SER A 839 3.68 -1.52 41.40
C SER A 839 4.97 -2.31 41.38
N PRO A 840 6.14 -1.64 41.29
CA PRO A 840 7.45 -2.30 41.34
C PRO A 840 7.66 -3.18 42.58
N ASP A 841 7.10 -2.83 43.74
CA ASP A 841 7.14 -3.62 44.97
C ASP A 841 6.04 -4.69 45.10
N GLY A 842 5.09 -4.71 44.16
CA GLY A 842 3.98 -5.68 44.09
C GLY A 842 2.87 -5.47 45.13
N ARG A 843 2.88 -4.36 45.89
CA ARG A 843 1.85 -4.09 46.90
C ARG A 843 0.62 -3.39 46.39
N TRP A 844 0.69 -2.81 45.18
CA TRP A 844 -0.38 -2.07 44.55
C TRP A 844 -0.64 -2.55 43.13
N VAL A 845 -1.86 -2.38 42.68
CA VAL A 845 -2.25 -2.55 41.27
C VAL A 845 -2.95 -1.27 40.84
N THR A 846 -2.42 -0.63 39.77
CA THR A 846 -3.13 0.46 39.08
C THR A 846 -3.93 -0.08 37.89
N TYR A 847 -5.07 0.51 37.60
CA TYR A 847 -5.95 0.11 36.51
C TYR A 847 -6.82 1.27 36.04
N ALA A 848 -7.41 1.15 34.86
CA ALA A 848 -8.43 2.07 34.35
C ALA A 848 -9.80 1.49 34.63
N SER A 849 -10.78 2.32 35.06
CA SER A 849 -12.19 1.96 35.23
C SER A 849 -13.10 3.14 34.90
N ASN A 850 -14.29 2.85 34.39
CA ASN A 850 -15.32 3.84 34.09
C ASN A 850 -16.38 4.02 35.20
N GLU A 851 -16.14 3.53 36.38
CA GLU A 851 -17.07 3.57 37.52
C GLU A 851 -17.48 4.98 37.95
N SER A 852 -16.66 6.01 37.66
CA SER A 852 -16.99 7.42 37.92
C SER A 852 -17.82 8.09 36.81
N GLY A 853 -18.25 7.31 35.80
CA GLY A 853 -18.95 7.80 34.62
C GLY A 853 -18.03 8.15 33.43
N GLN A 854 -16.72 8.17 33.65
CA GLN A 854 -15.68 8.25 32.63
C GLN A 854 -14.48 7.40 33.04
N TYR A 855 -13.59 7.06 32.06
CA TYR A 855 -12.40 6.29 32.43
C TYR A 855 -11.43 7.13 33.25
N GLU A 856 -11.12 6.64 34.45
CA GLU A 856 -10.15 7.20 35.37
C GLU A 856 -9.15 6.14 35.82
N ILE A 857 -7.98 6.58 36.26
CA ILE A 857 -6.98 5.69 36.86
C ILE A 857 -7.26 5.53 38.35
N TYR A 858 -7.24 4.26 38.77
CA TYR A 858 -7.35 3.86 40.17
C TYR A 858 -6.11 3.08 40.59
N ALA A 859 -5.80 3.11 41.87
CA ALA A 859 -4.84 2.23 42.51
C ALA A 859 -5.53 1.49 43.66
N ALA A 860 -5.29 0.18 43.76
CA ALA A 860 -5.83 -0.64 44.86
C ALA A 860 -4.72 -1.51 45.44
N ALA A 861 -4.82 -1.79 46.76
CA ALA A 861 -3.84 -2.59 47.45
C ALA A 861 -3.95 -4.07 47.04
N PHE A 862 -2.78 -4.72 46.90
CA PHE A 862 -2.70 -6.15 46.57
C PHE A 862 -2.33 -6.95 47.86
N PRO A 863 -2.90 -8.18 48.06
CA PRO A 863 -3.58 -9.06 47.11
C PRO A 863 -5.09 -8.81 46.92
N GLY A 864 -5.75 -8.04 47.75
CA GLY A 864 -7.19 -7.75 47.59
C GLY A 864 -7.43 -6.32 47.12
N PRO A 865 -8.53 -6.02 46.39
CA PRO A 865 -8.81 -4.68 45.90
C PRO A 865 -9.27 -3.69 46.99
N GLY A 866 -8.76 -3.86 48.22
CA GLY A 866 -8.97 -2.94 49.33
C GLY A 866 -8.19 -1.64 49.21
N GLY A 867 -8.56 -0.60 49.96
CA GLY A 867 -7.85 0.67 49.99
C GLY A 867 -7.81 1.39 48.65
N LYS A 868 -8.84 1.20 47.80
CA LYS A 868 -8.91 1.80 46.47
C LYS A 868 -8.84 3.33 46.52
N ARG A 869 -8.02 3.93 45.67
CA ARG A 869 -7.85 5.37 45.50
C ARG A 869 -7.91 5.77 44.03
N GLN A 870 -8.71 6.77 43.71
CA GLN A 870 -8.69 7.41 42.40
C GLN A 870 -7.45 8.29 42.25
N ILE A 871 -6.70 8.13 41.16
CA ILE A 871 -5.46 8.82 40.84
C ILE A 871 -5.71 9.99 39.88
N SER A 872 -6.56 9.81 38.88
CA SER A 872 -6.92 10.83 37.90
C SER A 872 -8.31 11.39 38.16
N THR A 873 -8.61 12.65 37.75
CA THR A 873 -9.91 13.31 37.86
C THR A 873 -10.38 14.00 36.60
N GLY A 874 -9.63 13.92 35.53
CA GLY A 874 -9.95 14.54 34.24
C GLY A 874 -9.83 13.55 33.09
N GLY A 875 -10.06 12.29 33.40
CA GLY A 875 -9.86 11.14 32.52
C GLY A 875 -8.44 10.63 32.49
N GLY A 876 -8.30 9.30 32.37
CA GLY A 876 -6.98 8.67 32.34
C GLY A 876 -7.02 7.23 31.85
N TRP A 877 -5.97 6.84 31.08
CA TRP A 877 -5.87 5.52 30.48
C TRP A 877 -4.44 5.06 30.48
N PHE A 878 -4.18 3.74 30.49
CA PHE A 878 -2.89 3.06 30.34
C PHE A 878 -1.83 3.48 31.38
N PRO A 879 -2.04 3.21 32.67
CA PRO A 879 -1.12 3.62 33.72
C PRO A 879 0.26 2.92 33.60
N ARG A 880 1.31 3.65 33.99
CA ARG A 880 2.69 3.16 34.11
C ARG A 880 3.29 3.69 35.39
N TRP A 881 3.85 2.79 36.19
CA TRP A 881 4.60 3.16 37.39
C TRP A 881 6.00 3.66 37.03
N ARG A 882 6.48 4.68 37.74
CA ARG A 882 7.92 4.94 37.84
C ARG A 882 8.54 3.86 38.71
N GLU A 883 9.80 3.44 38.41
CA GLU A 883 10.43 2.31 39.13
C GLU A 883 10.62 2.54 40.63
N ASP A 884 10.78 3.84 41.07
CA ASP A 884 10.88 4.21 42.51
C ASP A 884 9.51 4.46 43.19
N GLU A 885 8.41 4.16 42.52
CA GLU A 885 7.01 4.24 43.01
C GLU A 885 6.52 5.65 43.37
N LYS A 886 7.27 6.70 43.00
CA LYS A 886 6.89 8.07 43.37
C LYS A 886 5.94 8.74 42.39
N GLU A 887 5.76 8.16 41.23
CA GLU A 887 4.87 8.70 40.20
C GLU A 887 4.13 7.58 39.45
N ILE A 888 2.94 7.90 39.00
CA ILE A 888 2.17 7.15 38.02
C ILE A 888 1.97 8.01 36.79
N PHE A 889 2.38 7.51 35.62
CA PHE A 889 2.14 8.18 34.34
C PHE A 889 0.89 7.58 33.71
N TYR A 890 0.13 8.40 32.98
CA TYR A 890 -1.04 7.92 32.26
C TYR A 890 -1.38 8.85 31.07
N ALA A 891 -2.05 8.32 30.06
CA ALA A 891 -2.57 9.09 28.95
C ALA A 891 -3.83 9.85 29.37
N GLY A 892 -3.83 11.17 29.29
CA GLY A 892 -4.99 12.01 29.58
C GLY A 892 -5.90 12.19 28.35
N LEU A 893 -7.16 12.54 28.58
CA LEU A 893 -8.13 12.81 27.49
C LEU A 893 -7.72 13.98 26.60
N SER A 894 -6.87 14.89 27.09
CA SER A 894 -6.32 15.98 26.30
C SER A 894 -5.31 15.54 25.23
N GLY A 895 -5.01 14.23 25.12
CA GLY A 895 -3.97 13.72 24.23
C GLY A 895 -2.54 14.02 24.70
N MET A 896 -2.37 14.28 26.01
CA MET A 896 -1.07 14.52 26.63
C MET A 896 -0.80 13.47 27.70
N LEU A 897 0.48 13.11 27.87
CA LEU A 897 0.94 12.30 28.98
C LEU A 897 0.90 13.11 30.28
N ILE A 898 0.38 12.49 31.34
CA ILE A 898 0.22 13.11 32.65
C ILE A 898 1.06 12.35 33.67
N ALA A 899 1.72 13.05 34.58
CA ALA A 899 2.43 12.51 35.72
C ALA A 899 1.68 12.87 37.00
N ALA A 900 1.30 11.87 37.80
CA ALA A 900 0.72 12.02 39.13
C ALA A 900 1.74 11.58 40.16
N GLU A 901 2.14 12.49 41.04
CA GLU A 901 2.96 12.15 42.22
C GLU A 901 2.15 11.29 43.19
N VAL A 902 2.74 10.22 43.69
CA VAL A 902 2.09 9.32 44.62
C VAL A 902 3.01 8.98 45.80
N SER A 903 2.43 8.70 46.94
CA SER A 903 3.15 8.29 48.14
C SER A 903 2.35 7.22 48.88
N ALA A 904 2.94 6.02 48.99
CA ALA A 904 2.34 4.93 49.76
C ALA A 904 2.60 5.11 51.28
N LYS A 905 1.55 5.09 52.09
CA LYS A 905 1.59 5.17 53.55
C LYS A 905 0.78 4.00 54.14
N GLY A 906 1.50 2.91 54.49
CA GLY A 906 0.84 1.70 54.95
C GLY A 906 -0.08 1.05 53.90
N ALA A 907 -1.36 0.92 54.20
CA ALA A 907 -2.36 0.36 53.28
C ALA A 907 -3.08 1.44 52.46
N SER A 908 -2.62 2.72 52.46
CA SER A 908 -3.20 3.80 51.68
C SER A 908 -2.17 4.41 50.75
N ILE A 909 -2.65 4.95 49.62
CA ILE A 909 -1.86 5.71 48.67
C ILE A 909 -2.41 7.14 48.59
N GLU A 910 -1.54 8.11 48.79
CA GLU A 910 -1.85 9.53 48.67
C GLU A 910 -1.42 10.06 47.29
N VAL A 911 -2.24 10.90 46.68
CA VAL A 911 -1.98 11.56 45.40
C VAL A 911 -1.51 12.99 45.68
N GLY A 912 -0.34 13.33 45.19
CA GLY A 912 0.25 14.67 45.26
C GLY A 912 -0.06 15.52 44.04
N ALA A 913 0.94 16.18 43.49
CA ALA A 913 0.81 17.02 42.31
C ALA A 913 0.53 16.19 41.04
N VAL A 914 -0.45 16.62 40.27
CA VAL A 914 -0.77 16.05 38.95
C VAL A 914 -0.40 17.08 37.88
N ARG A 915 0.46 16.68 36.91
CA ARG A 915 1.05 17.62 35.93
C ARG A 915 1.04 17.04 34.52
N PRO A 916 0.59 17.76 33.47
CA PRO A 916 0.79 17.38 32.08
C PRO A 916 2.26 17.58 31.67
N LEU A 917 2.84 16.61 30.95
CA LEU A 917 4.25 16.60 30.53
C LEU A 917 4.49 17.20 29.13
N ARG A 918 3.46 17.76 28.48
CA ARG A 918 3.52 18.26 27.08
C ARG A 918 4.05 17.23 26.08
N ILE A 919 3.94 15.94 26.41
CA ILE A 919 4.30 14.82 25.53
C ILE A 919 3.00 14.34 24.88
N PRO A 920 2.87 14.42 23.53
CA PRO A 920 1.65 13.94 22.87
C PRO A 920 1.53 12.42 22.99
N VAL A 921 0.31 11.95 23.28
CA VAL A 921 -0.04 10.52 23.33
C VAL A 921 -1.40 10.31 22.68
N MET A 922 -1.66 9.10 22.22
CA MET A 922 -2.95 8.73 21.64
C MET A 922 -3.82 8.08 22.73
N PRO A 923 -4.78 8.77 23.32
CA PRO A 923 -5.55 8.26 24.45
C PRO A 923 -6.51 7.11 24.09
N ASP A 924 -6.90 6.99 22.83
CA ASP A 924 -7.79 5.98 22.29
C ASP A 924 -7.11 4.69 21.79
N ARG A 925 -5.76 4.62 21.90
CA ARG A 925 -4.97 3.46 21.49
C ARG A 925 -4.26 2.82 22.67
N PRO A 926 -4.38 1.50 22.84
CA PRO A 926 -3.73 0.80 23.92
C PRO A 926 -2.20 0.83 23.77
N HIS A 927 -1.52 1.16 24.87
CA HIS A 927 -0.08 0.91 25.08
C HIS A 927 0.85 1.50 23.99
N LEU A 928 0.58 2.74 23.51
CA LEU A 928 1.44 3.42 22.53
C LEU A 928 2.54 4.27 23.16
N TYR A 929 2.77 4.12 24.46
CA TYR A 929 3.91 4.75 25.14
C TYR A 929 4.45 3.83 26.25
N ASP A 930 5.69 4.03 26.60
CA ASP A 930 6.30 3.47 27.80
C ASP A 930 7.39 4.40 28.34
N VAL A 931 7.84 4.16 29.59
CA VAL A 931 8.61 5.09 30.40
C VAL A 931 9.96 4.48 30.79
N SER A 932 11.04 5.28 30.78
CA SER A 932 12.34 4.87 31.34
C SER A 932 12.23 4.67 32.85
N ALA A 933 13.10 3.84 33.43
CA ALA A 933 13.12 3.50 34.84
C ALA A 933 13.12 4.72 35.78
N ASP A 934 13.90 5.74 35.41
CA ASP A 934 14.05 7.01 36.14
C ASP A 934 12.90 8.01 35.89
N GLY A 935 11.96 7.71 35.00
CA GLY A 935 10.86 8.60 34.63
C GLY A 935 11.29 9.88 33.89
N GLN A 936 12.50 9.91 33.30
CA GLN A 936 13.03 11.10 32.61
C GLN A 936 12.88 11.06 31.10
N ARG A 937 12.70 9.86 30.52
CA ARG A 937 12.51 9.67 29.07
C ARG A 937 11.28 8.80 28.80
N PHE A 938 10.64 9.10 27.71
CA PHE A 938 9.40 8.47 27.29
C PHE A 938 9.53 8.05 25.82
N LEU A 939 9.23 6.82 25.51
CA LEU A 939 9.12 6.33 24.15
C LEU A 939 7.65 6.35 23.76
N VAL A 940 7.32 7.05 22.70
CA VAL A 940 5.93 7.24 22.24
C VAL A 940 5.85 6.92 20.76
N ALA A 941 4.85 6.14 20.35
CA ALA A 941 4.53 5.94 18.95
C ALA A 941 3.61 7.07 18.47
N LEU A 942 4.12 7.92 17.58
CA LEU A 942 3.38 9.06 17.03
C LEU A 942 3.25 8.93 15.53
N PRO A 943 2.11 9.33 14.94
CA PRO A 943 1.98 9.42 13.50
C PRO A 943 3.11 10.26 12.92
N GLN A 944 3.72 9.77 11.84
CA GLN A 944 4.71 10.56 11.13
C GLN A 944 4.02 11.72 10.42
N GLU A 945 4.42 12.96 10.70
CA GLU A 945 3.88 14.14 10.01
C GLU A 945 4.19 14.03 8.52
N GLN A 946 3.18 13.79 7.71
CA GLN A 946 3.30 13.98 6.27
C GLN A 946 3.28 15.50 5.99
N LYS A 947 4.37 16.04 5.47
CA LYS A 947 4.51 17.46 5.10
C LYS A 947 3.57 17.93 3.98
N SER A 948 2.74 17.08 3.42
CA SER A 948 1.73 17.45 2.42
C SER A 948 0.38 16.83 2.77
N SER A 949 -0.63 17.65 2.91
CA SER A 949 -2.03 17.28 2.95
C SER A 949 -2.45 16.80 1.55
N ALA A 950 -2.25 15.51 1.24
CA ALA A 950 -2.73 15.00 -0.04
C ALA A 950 -4.27 15.12 -0.11
N PRO A 951 -4.81 15.52 -1.27
CA PRO A 951 -6.24 15.73 -1.46
C PRO A 951 -7.02 14.42 -1.46
N LEU A 952 -8.30 14.47 -1.09
CA LEU A 952 -9.25 13.39 -1.32
C LEU A 952 -9.56 13.27 -2.81
N THR A 953 -9.67 12.05 -3.31
CA THR A 953 -10.13 11.78 -4.68
C THR A 953 -11.66 11.67 -4.70
N VAL A 954 -12.31 12.47 -5.53
CA VAL A 954 -13.76 12.43 -5.76
C VAL A 954 -14.03 11.96 -7.18
N VAL A 955 -14.82 10.91 -7.33
CA VAL A 955 -15.14 10.30 -8.63
C VAL A 955 -16.65 10.40 -8.85
N GLN A 956 -17.07 11.07 -9.94
CA GLN A 956 -18.46 11.10 -10.40
C GLN A 956 -18.72 9.92 -11.33
N HIS A 957 -19.91 9.33 -11.20
CA HIS A 957 -20.34 8.16 -11.99
C HIS A 957 -19.39 6.97 -11.88
N TRP A 958 -18.98 6.64 -10.63
CA TRP A 958 -18.03 5.56 -10.37
C TRP A 958 -18.46 4.20 -10.98
N THR A 959 -19.77 3.97 -11.17
CA THR A 959 -20.28 2.75 -11.82
C THR A 959 -19.81 2.59 -13.28
N ALA A 960 -19.38 3.69 -13.93
CA ALA A 960 -18.76 3.62 -15.24
C ALA A 960 -17.38 2.90 -15.22
N LEU A 961 -16.75 2.75 -14.05
CA LEU A 961 -15.53 1.96 -13.89
C LEU A 961 -15.80 0.46 -14.05
N LEU A 962 -17.00 -0.01 -13.69
CA LEU A 962 -17.40 -1.42 -13.78
C LEU A 962 -17.69 -1.88 -15.21
N LYS A 963 -17.98 -0.94 -16.14
CA LYS A 963 -18.29 -1.23 -17.55
C LYS A 963 -17.05 -1.30 -18.44
N ARG A 964 -15.86 -1.06 -17.92
CA ARG A 964 -14.59 -1.10 -18.66
C ARG A 964 -13.93 -2.50 -18.49
N LYS A 965 -14.50 -3.48 -19.19
CA LYS A 965 -13.81 -4.75 -19.50
C LYS A 965 -13.14 -4.67 -20.85
#